data_c06a55c5e679b904f1954e023d143928
#
_entry.id   c06a55c5e679b904f1954e023d143928
#
_cell.length_a   1.000
_cell.length_b   1.000
_cell.length_c   1.000
_cell.angle_alpha   90.00
_cell.angle_beta   90.00
_cell.angle_gamma   90.00
#
_symmetry.space_group_name_H-M   'P 1'
#
loop_
_entity.id
_entity.type
_entity.pdbx_description
1 polymer ?
#
loop_
_entity_poly.entity_id
_entity_poly.type
_entity_poly.pdbx_seq_one_letter_code
_entity_poly.pdbx_strand_id
1 'polypeptide(L)'
;MKNDVRIIKHPDSYRVQAIELFNKYVIINVYFPTDTNDLNDFELLKCTQDIKWYFNNYSNHNIIIAGDLNCDFSRHSRFVNIIRDFFIEVNLVTAWSRHNVDFTFYNHLVRNGNNTCSYSCIDHFVMQNNVLNNVSHAQVLHLGDNLSNHEPIFMAIKIDSTPSNLIEEPENSNSDRPVWSKASSNDINNYRRELQSNLSNFVMSDGVRCSNPTCTDSNHLQDLDNFYDFVTNSIDSSVKNNIPKAGNIKTSSKSVVPGWSEYVKPFRDDAKFWHAIWVSLGRPLNCEVYNVMKHTRNLFHYSVRKVKKNREKIEQDNMLVSFLDGKVTNLVKKLKKQRSNGKDKSPSLIDGHVGKVNIANHFASKYAALYNSHESSEETGKVVDDLNISANNMNEVDLVTPEIVYQAISCINVNTSDVCFEFKSNAILNAVDILTKYVTALLQSFLIHGYVPKNLIFCSLKPIIKDKLGDKLSSENYRAIGSSSLLLKVLDWVIFILYESNLKPSELQFGFQKKNSTTMCSWTVNETVNYYLNRDTPVFSCFLDLSKAFDLVSFSKLFSKLKNRIGAIFIRLLAFIYTFQSCCVDWAGSKSNLFNVSCGIRQGAVLSPILFSIYIDDLFNVLSCSGFGCHINNVFYGIVGYADDLVLLSPDLQGLQCMFDIAKSFLDKLGLKISVDRIKPLKSKTKCLAFGSKYDPTVFIKLDNFEIPWCDSYKHLGHTLHKNGSLKLDVDIKKRSFIGTFYELKQELKSQHPLVFMNLIMVYLSHFYGSNLWNLFDIEDICIAWNKIVRIVFKLPICTHRYLLEPYSGFTHVKTMLTNRFLKFYNTLYSSDKFVVSNLRMCQENDCRSTFGLNIRNICLLNETENILECKKHSVKYFPIPENEFWRVNVLRDLIELKESHFVEGFSNDELNEILNCVASN
;
A
#
# COMPACT_ATOMS: atom_id res chain seq x y z
N MET A 1 26.47 1.39 -0.74
CA MET A 1 27.05 0.07 -0.36
C MET A 1 26.52 -1.15 -1.12
N LYS A 2 25.31 -1.20 -1.69
CA LYS A 2 24.86 -2.39 -2.47
C LYS A 2 25.33 -2.41 -3.93
N ASN A 3 25.78 -1.31 -4.47
CA ASN A 3 26.23 -1.22 -5.86
C ASN A 3 27.74 -1.44 -6.00
N ASP A 4 28.44 -1.60 -4.88
CA ASP A 4 29.92 -1.66 -4.85
C ASP A 4 30.43 -3.09 -4.67
N VAL A 5 29.52 -4.08 -4.66
CA VAL A 5 29.86 -5.50 -4.50
C VAL A 5 29.35 -6.29 -5.69
N ARG A 6 30.26 -6.91 -6.44
CA ARG A 6 29.95 -7.79 -7.56
C ARG A 6 30.39 -9.21 -7.26
N ILE A 7 29.52 -10.20 -7.46
CA ILE A 7 29.90 -11.61 -7.35
C ILE A 7 30.63 -12.00 -8.63
N ILE A 8 31.86 -12.54 -8.48
CA ILE A 8 32.66 -13.10 -9.56
C ILE A 8 32.55 -14.61 -9.45
N LYS A 9 32.12 -15.28 -10.52
CA LYS A 9 32.05 -16.74 -10.58
C LYS A 9 33.19 -17.28 -11.44
N HIS A 10 33.99 -18.18 -10.88
CA HIS A 10 34.86 -19.03 -11.66
C HIS A 10 34.03 -20.09 -12.41
N PRO A 11 34.26 -20.39 -13.69
CA PRO A 11 33.41 -21.31 -14.44
C PRO A 11 33.29 -22.71 -13.82
N ASP A 12 34.37 -23.23 -13.22
CA ASP A 12 34.47 -24.64 -12.85
C ASP A 12 34.86 -24.91 -11.39
N SER A 13 34.86 -23.87 -10.50
CA SER A 13 35.28 -24.06 -9.13
C SER A 13 34.11 -23.98 -8.14
N TYR A 14 34.01 -24.97 -7.23
CA TYR A 14 33.07 -24.96 -6.11
C TYR A 14 33.75 -24.66 -4.75
N ARG A 15 35.09 -24.79 -4.66
CA ARG A 15 35.89 -24.51 -3.45
C ARG A 15 36.45 -23.10 -3.37
N VAL A 16 36.42 -22.37 -4.50
CA VAL A 16 36.95 -21.02 -4.64
C VAL A 16 35.85 -20.11 -5.15
N GLN A 17 35.46 -19.12 -4.36
CA GLN A 17 34.45 -18.14 -4.72
C GLN A 17 34.98 -16.73 -4.48
N ALA A 18 34.61 -15.76 -5.31
CA ALA A 18 35.13 -14.41 -5.16
C ALA A 18 34.04 -13.34 -5.31
N ILE A 19 34.30 -12.21 -4.66
CA ILE A 19 33.57 -10.97 -4.81
C ILE A 19 34.54 -9.84 -5.14
N GLU A 20 34.11 -8.95 -6.02
CA GLU A 20 34.76 -7.68 -6.31
C GLU A 20 34.12 -6.56 -5.46
N LEU A 21 34.96 -5.73 -4.84
CA LEU A 21 34.57 -4.58 -4.04
C LEU A 21 35.19 -3.32 -4.62
N PHE A 22 34.33 -2.31 -4.86
CA PHE A 22 34.71 -0.96 -5.28
C PHE A 22 35.55 -0.89 -6.56
N ASN A 23 35.47 -1.89 -7.46
CA ASN A 23 36.37 -2.03 -8.61
C ASN A 23 37.86 -1.94 -8.25
N LYS A 24 38.25 -2.25 -7.03
CA LYS A 24 39.60 -2.10 -6.51
C LYS A 24 40.13 -3.33 -5.75
N TYR A 25 39.21 -4.07 -5.12
CA TYR A 25 39.56 -5.26 -4.34
C TYR A 25 38.82 -6.48 -4.84
N VAL A 26 39.50 -7.61 -4.88
CA VAL A 26 38.90 -8.92 -5.08
C VAL A 26 39.12 -9.76 -3.84
N ILE A 27 38.05 -10.19 -3.19
CA ILE A 27 38.13 -11.07 -2.02
C ILE A 27 37.73 -12.47 -2.47
N ILE A 28 38.66 -13.41 -2.32
CA ILE A 28 38.50 -14.81 -2.68
C ILE A 28 38.32 -15.63 -1.42
N ASN A 29 37.15 -16.26 -1.29
CA ASN A 29 36.88 -17.21 -0.21
C ASN A 29 37.30 -18.61 -0.66
N VAL A 30 38.07 -19.30 0.17
CA VAL A 30 38.61 -20.61 -0.15
C VAL A 30 38.31 -21.64 0.94
N TYR A 31 38.13 -22.88 0.51
CA TYR A 31 38.05 -24.06 1.38
C TYR A 31 38.91 -25.18 0.78
N PHE A 32 40.16 -25.31 1.25
CA PHE A 32 41.08 -26.31 0.74
C PHE A 32 40.77 -27.71 1.25
N PRO A 33 41.16 -28.76 0.52
CA PRO A 33 41.03 -30.13 1.00
C PRO A 33 41.93 -30.41 2.21
N THR A 34 41.60 -31.43 3.00
CA THR A 34 42.44 -31.87 4.13
C THR A 34 43.59 -32.76 3.66
N ASP A 35 44.75 -32.71 4.36
CA ASP A 35 45.95 -33.51 4.05
C ASP A 35 45.76 -34.96 4.53
N THR A 36 44.94 -35.77 3.84
CA THR A 36 44.58 -37.14 4.26
C THR A 36 44.92 -38.21 3.24
N ASN A 37 45.03 -37.91 1.95
CA ASN A 37 45.36 -38.87 0.88
C ASN A 37 45.88 -38.17 -0.39
N ASP A 38 46.47 -38.95 -1.34
CA ASP A 38 47.09 -38.43 -2.57
C ASP A 38 46.09 -37.80 -3.55
N LEU A 39 44.83 -38.17 -3.50
CA LEU A 39 43.77 -37.56 -4.33
C LEU A 39 43.53 -36.10 -3.95
N ASN A 40 43.77 -35.75 -2.70
CA ASN A 40 43.57 -34.39 -2.19
C ASN A 40 44.66 -33.43 -2.69
N ASP A 41 45.84 -33.93 -3.09
CA ASP A 41 46.88 -33.13 -3.74
C ASP A 41 46.40 -32.57 -5.07
N PHE A 42 45.74 -33.40 -5.88
CA PHE A 42 45.21 -32.96 -7.15
C PHE A 42 44.14 -31.89 -6.97
N GLU A 43 43.25 -32.07 -5.99
CA GLU A 43 42.25 -31.06 -5.65
C GLU A 43 42.88 -29.77 -5.12
N LEU A 44 43.96 -29.86 -4.31
CA LEU A 44 44.67 -28.68 -3.82
C LEU A 44 45.37 -27.93 -4.97
N LEU A 45 46.05 -28.64 -5.87
CA LEU A 45 46.67 -28.04 -7.06
C LEU A 45 45.63 -27.39 -7.97
N LYS A 46 44.45 -27.99 -8.11
CA LYS A 46 43.33 -27.37 -8.83
C LYS A 46 42.86 -26.08 -8.15
N CYS A 47 42.71 -26.06 -6.83
CA CYS A 47 42.36 -24.86 -6.09
C CYS A 47 43.40 -23.73 -6.30
N THR A 48 44.70 -24.04 -6.29
CA THR A 48 45.75 -23.03 -6.56
C THR A 48 45.69 -22.51 -7.99
N GLN A 49 45.35 -23.35 -8.98
CA GLN A 49 45.14 -22.93 -10.36
C GLN A 49 43.90 -22.03 -10.49
N ASP A 50 42.79 -22.38 -9.83
CA ASP A 50 41.58 -21.58 -9.81
C ASP A 50 41.86 -20.18 -9.21
N ILE A 51 42.70 -20.11 -8.16
CA ILE A 51 43.11 -18.83 -7.57
C ILE A 51 43.99 -18.03 -8.55
N LYS A 52 44.97 -18.69 -9.23
CA LYS A 52 45.82 -18.04 -10.26
C LYS A 52 44.98 -17.42 -11.37
N TRP A 53 43.85 -18.05 -11.75
CA TRP A 53 42.94 -17.49 -12.72
C TRP A 53 42.44 -16.09 -12.29
N TYR A 54 42.12 -15.86 -11.00
CA TYR A 54 41.75 -14.54 -10.51
C TYR A 54 42.91 -13.54 -10.58
N PHE A 55 44.11 -13.92 -10.26
CA PHE A 55 45.30 -13.05 -10.39
C PHE A 55 45.52 -12.61 -11.83
N ASN A 56 45.34 -13.51 -12.78
CA ASN A 56 45.52 -13.22 -14.20
C ASN A 56 44.39 -12.32 -14.77
N ASN A 57 43.18 -12.52 -14.36
CA ASN A 57 42.03 -11.78 -14.90
C ASN A 57 41.74 -10.45 -14.15
N TYR A 58 42.27 -10.29 -12.94
CA TYR A 58 42.10 -9.11 -12.09
C TYR A 58 43.45 -8.52 -11.65
N SER A 59 44.42 -8.48 -12.53
CA SER A 59 45.80 -8.04 -12.25
C SER A 59 45.90 -6.60 -11.69
N ASN A 60 44.92 -5.73 -12.00
CA ASN A 60 44.84 -4.35 -11.50
C ASN A 60 44.14 -4.22 -10.15
N HIS A 61 43.67 -5.31 -9.54
CA HIS A 61 42.97 -5.31 -8.27
C HIS A 61 43.87 -5.78 -7.13
N ASN A 62 43.59 -5.27 -5.94
CA ASN A 62 44.17 -5.78 -4.69
C ASN A 62 43.46 -7.09 -4.32
N ILE A 63 44.12 -8.20 -4.41
CA ILE A 63 43.51 -9.52 -4.17
C ILE A 63 43.82 -9.96 -2.73
N ILE A 64 42.75 -10.41 -2.06
CA ILE A 64 42.76 -10.93 -0.69
C ILE A 64 42.16 -12.33 -0.73
N ILE A 65 42.85 -13.32 -0.27
CA ILE A 65 42.38 -14.68 -0.08
C ILE A 65 42.00 -14.84 1.39
N ALA A 66 40.83 -15.36 1.69
CA ALA A 66 40.35 -15.60 3.05
C ALA A 66 39.63 -16.94 3.13
N GLY A 67 39.86 -17.68 4.19
CA GLY A 67 39.18 -18.96 4.39
C GLY A 67 40.03 -20.02 5.04
N ASP A 68 39.49 -21.23 5.01
CA ASP A 68 40.11 -22.43 5.58
C ASP A 68 41.09 -23.05 4.55
N LEU A 69 42.37 -22.91 4.80
CA LEU A 69 43.44 -23.50 3.98
C LEU A 69 43.77 -24.93 4.41
N ASN A 70 43.14 -25.45 5.47
CA ASN A 70 43.47 -26.76 6.06
C ASN A 70 44.98 -27.01 6.30
N CYS A 71 45.71 -25.90 6.49
CA CYS A 71 47.16 -25.89 6.56
C CYS A 71 47.65 -25.00 7.70
N ASP A 72 48.36 -25.60 8.65
CA ASP A 72 49.03 -24.90 9.74
C ASP A 72 50.50 -24.71 9.39
N PHE A 73 50.91 -23.48 9.05
CA PHE A 73 52.26 -23.15 8.61
C PHE A 73 53.35 -23.35 9.66
N SER A 74 52.98 -23.56 10.94
CA SER A 74 53.93 -23.93 12.01
C SER A 74 54.32 -25.41 11.96
N ARG A 75 53.61 -26.24 11.21
CA ARG A 75 53.81 -27.69 11.10
C ARG A 75 54.46 -28.05 9.75
N HIS A 76 55.18 -29.15 9.72
CA HIS A 76 55.71 -29.72 8.49
C HIS A 76 54.71 -30.72 7.91
N SER A 77 54.16 -30.43 6.74
CA SER A 77 53.33 -31.35 5.97
C SER A 77 53.54 -31.14 4.48
N ARG A 78 53.12 -32.11 3.68
CA ARG A 78 53.18 -32.05 2.23
C ARG A 78 52.38 -30.86 1.68
N PHE A 79 51.17 -30.65 2.20
CA PHE A 79 50.31 -29.52 1.83
C PHE A 79 50.92 -28.16 2.13
N VAL A 80 51.61 -28.04 3.28
CA VAL A 80 52.33 -26.81 3.65
C VAL A 80 53.37 -26.46 2.58
N ASN A 81 54.11 -27.46 2.04
CA ASN A 81 55.12 -27.22 1.01
C ASN A 81 54.47 -26.76 -0.30
N ILE A 82 53.41 -27.45 -0.77
CA ILE A 82 52.69 -27.08 -2.00
C ILE A 82 52.13 -25.64 -1.90
N ILE A 83 51.56 -25.28 -0.75
CA ILE A 83 50.98 -23.95 -0.56
C ILE A 83 52.06 -22.88 -0.43
N ARG A 84 53.20 -23.18 0.23
CA ARG A 84 54.36 -22.27 0.28
C ARG A 84 54.93 -22.01 -1.10
N ASP A 85 55.11 -23.03 -1.93
CA ASP A 85 55.59 -22.87 -3.31
C ASP A 85 54.61 -21.99 -4.11
N PHE A 86 53.34 -22.21 -3.98
CA PHE A 86 52.30 -21.34 -4.56
C PHE A 86 52.39 -19.89 -4.04
N PHE A 87 52.62 -19.68 -2.75
CA PHE A 87 52.76 -18.34 -2.17
C PHE A 87 54.00 -17.61 -2.70
N ILE A 88 55.10 -18.33 -2.87
CA ILE A 88 56.35 -17.79 -3.46
C ILE A 88 56.11 -17.39 -4.92
N GLU A 89 55.45 -18.25 -5.71
CA GLU A 89 55.20 -18.03 -7.14
C GLU A 89 54.32 -16.77 -7.39
N VAL A 90 53.33 -16.51 -6.50
CA VAL A 90 52.37 -15.39 -6.67
C VAL A 90 52.71 -14.23 -5.72
N ASN A 91 53.81 -14.29 -4.98
CA ASN A 91 54.28 -13.29 -4.01
C ASN A 91 53.21 -12.95 -2.91
N LEU A 92 52.75 -14.01 -2.24
CA LEU A 92 51.72 -13.92 -1.19
C LEU A 92 52.31 -14.08 0.20
N VAL A 93 51.68 -13.40 1.16
CA VAL A 93 52.02 -13.50 2.58
C VAL A 93 50.72 -13.59 3.42
N THR A 94 50.83 -14.23 4.59
CA THR A 94 49.68 -14.30 5.52
C THR A 94 49.64 -13.05 6.37
N ALA A 95 48.42 -12.62 6.77
CA ALA A 95 48.25 -11.52 7.71
C ALA A 95 48.86 -11.84 9.07
N TRP A 96 48.95 -13.13 9.42
CA TRP A 96 49.57 -13.60 10.67
C TRP A 96 51.08 -13.41 10.72
N SER A 97 51.73 -13.06 9.60
CA SER A 97 53.18 -12.67 9.61
C SER A 97 53.43 -11.37 10.36
N ARG A 98 52.42 -10.50 10.55
CA ARG A 98 52.48 -9.21 11.27
C ARG A 98 51.57 -9.11 12.46
N HIS A 99 50.63 -10.01 12.61
CA HIS A 99 49.68 -10.02 13.70
C HIS A 99 49.74 -11.36 14.43
N ASN A 100 49.72 -11.29 15.77
CA ASN A 100 49.76 -12.51 16.57
C ASN A 100 48.48 -13.31 16.43
N VAL A 101 48.64 -14.62 16.25
CA VAL A 101 47.57 -15.61 16.22
C VAL A 101 47.94 -16.76 17.16
N ASP A 102 46.94 -17.22 17.95
CA ASP A 102 47.14 -18.41 18.78
C ASP A 102 46.62 -19.67 18.05
N PHE A 103 45.37 -19.72 17.72
CA PHE A 103 44.76 -20.80 16.91
C PHE A 103 43.47 -20.33 16.28
N THR A 104 43.09 -20.96 15.15
CA THR A 104 41.80 -20.74 14.48
C THR A 104 40.90 -21.97 14.53
N PHE A 105 41.44 -23.13 14.85
CA PHE A 105 40.70 -24.39 14.96
C PHE A 105 41.15 -25.16 16.18
N TYR A 106 40.20 -25.86 16.85
CA TYR A 106 40.52 -26.78 17.94
C TYR A 106 39.68 -28.06 17.83
N ASN A 107 40.31 -29.19 18.27
CA ASN A 107 39.67 -30.49 18.31
C ASN A 107 39.86 -31.12 19.69
N HIS A 108 38.72 -31.49 20.29
CA HIS A 108 38.70 -32.19 21.58
C HIS A 108 38.88 -33.68 21.34
N LEU A 109 39.92 -34.24 21.90
CA LEU A 109 40.26 -35.66 21.84
C LEU A 109 40.21 -36.27 23.25
N VAL A 110 39.59 -37.44 23.41
CA VAL A 110 39.62 -38.21 24.65
C VAL A 110 40.64 -39.33 24.44
N ARG A 111 41.79 -39.25 25.08
CA ARG A 111 42.81 -40.33 25.07
C ARG A 111 43.01 -40.84 26.47
N ASN A 112 42.87 -42.17 26.67
CA ASN A 112 43.06 -42.88 27.94
C ASN A 112 42.29 -42.22 29.12
N GLY A 113 41.05 -41.76 28.92
CA GLY A 113 40.21 -41.14 29.92
C GLY A 113 40.51 -39.65 30.22
N ASN A 114 41.59 -39.09 29.64
CA ASN A 114 41.95 -37.70 29.78
C ASN A 114 41.49 -36.86 28.57
N ASN A 115 40.84 -35.70 28.84
CA ASN A 115 40.49 -34.74 27.83
C ASN A 115 41.75 -34.00 27.36
N THR A 116 42.10 -34.10 26.06
CA THR A 116 43.15 -33.35 25.41
C THR A 116 42.57 -32.47 24.32
N CYS A 117 43.16 -31.30 24.08
CA CYS A 117 42.73 -30.40 23.01
C CYS A 117 43.93 -30.18 22.04
N SER A 118 43.70 -30.43 20.79
CA SER A 118 44.63 -30.11 19.70
C SER A 118 44.20 -28.75 19.11
N TYR A 119 45.17 -27.84 19.00
CA TYR A 119 44.99 -26.51 18.44
C TYR A 119 45.78 -26.38 17.14
N SER A 120 45.24 -25.67 16.14
CA SER A 120 45.91 -25.41 14.89
C SER A 120 45.41 -24.06 14.28
N CYS A 121 46.30 -23.43 13.49
CA CYS A 121 45.98 -22.23 12.76
C CYS A 121 45.82 -22.61 11.27
N ILE A 122 44.56 -22.87 10.86
CA ILE A 122 44.23 -23.36 9.51
C ILE A 122 43.40 -22.37 8.69
N ASP A 123 42.83 -21.37 9.34
CA ASP A 123 42.10 -20.28 8.70
C ASP A 123 42.98 -19.06 8.58
N HIS A 124 43.07 -18.50 7.36
CA HIS A 124 44.04 -17.47 7.03
C HIS A 124 43.43 -16.32 6.24
N PHE A 125 44.02 -15.13 6.38
CA PHE A 125 43.99 -14.06 5.41
C PHE A 125 45.33 -14.01 4.69
N VAL A 126 45.31 -14.10 3.35
CA VAL A 126 46.51 -14.15 2.52
C VAL A 126 46.40 -13.08 1.43
N MET A 127 47.50 -12.36 1.21
CA MET A 127 47.55 -11.26 0.25
C MET A 127 48.97 -10.90 -0.14
N GLN A 128 49.15 -10.02 -1.12
CA GLN A 128 50.45 -9.46 -1.47
C GLN A 128 50.92 -8.43 -0.41
N ASN A 129 52.22 -8.22 -0.29
CA ASN A 129 52.82 -7.32 0.70
C ASN A 129 52.31 -5.87 0.62
N ASN A 130 52.05 -5.34 -0.57
CA ASN A 130 51.51 -4.03 -0.77
C ASN A 130 50.09 -3.89 -0.13
N VAL A 131 49.29 -4.95 -0.19
CA VAL A 131 47.93 -4.99 0.42
C VAL A 131 48.06 -5.17 1.93
N LEU A 132 49.01 -5.99 2.40
CA LEU A 132 49.26 -6.20 3.83
C LEU A 132 49.66 -4.90 4.55
N ASN A 133 50.35 -3.97 3.88
CA ASN A 133 50.69 -2.66 4.44
C ASN A 133 49.49 -1.82 4.81
N ASN A 134 48.34 -2.06 4.17
CA ASN A 134 47.08 -1.37 4.43
C ASN A 134 46.21 -2.05 5.51
N VAL A 135 46.60 -3.22 6.00
CA VAL A 135 45.94 -3.91 7.10
C VAL A 135 46.24 -3.20 8.41
N SER A 136 45.23 -2.64 9.06
CA SER A 136 45.37 -1.94 10.33
C SER A 136 45.29 -2.89 11.52
N HIS A 137 44.57 -3.98 11.40
CA HIS A 137 44.33 -4.94 12.49
C HIS A 137 43.85 -6.28 11.94
N ALA A 138 44.39 -7.39 12.48
CA ALA A 138 43.87 -8.74 12.26
C ALA A 138 43.91 -9.52 13.58
N GLN A 139 42.86 -10.27 13.88
CA GLN A 139 42.75 -11.07 15.10
C GLN A 139 41.79 -12.25 14.95
N VAL A 140 41.97 -13.24 15.83
CA VAL A 140 41.00 -14.33 16.01
C VAL A 140 39.99 -13.91 17.08
N LEU A 141 38.70 -14.18 16.83
CA LEU A 141 37.60 -13.83 17.74
C LEU A 141 37.16 -15.08 18.52
N HIS A 142 37.62 -15.22 19.74
CA HIS A 142 37.22 -16.32 20.62
C HIS A 142 35.86 -16.03 21.25
N LEU A 143 34.79 -16.46 20.54
CA LEU A 143 33.40 -16.19 20.91
C LEU A 143 32.76 -17.43 21.55
N GLY A 144 32.24 -17.29 22.75
CA GLY A 144 31.56 -18.39 23.47
C GLY A 144 30.25 -18.87 22.83
N ASP A 145 29.71 -18.12 21.87
CA ASP A 145 28.53 -18.44 21.10
C ASP A 145 28.83 -18.98 19.69
N ASN A 146 30.06 -19.34 19.42
CA ASN A 146 30.45 -19.99 18.17
C ASN A 146 29.84 -21.40 18.05
N LEU A 147 29.24 -21.72 16.90
CA LEU A 147 28.61 -23.03 16.60
C LEU A 147 29.58 -24.02 15.94
N SER A 148 30.81 -23.62 15.68
CA SER A 148 31.86 -24.41 15.02
C SER A 148 33.05 -24.61 15.95
N ASN A 149 33.94 -25.55 15.60
CA ASN A 149 35.26 -25.69 16.18
C ASN A 149 36.29 -24.76 15.53
N HIS A 150 35.95 -24.08 14.44
CA HIS A 150 36.71 -22.98 13.86
C HIS A 150 36.35 -21.67 14.57
N GLU A 151 37.32 -20.91 14.96
CA GLU A 151 37.14 -19.56 15.53
C GLU A 151 37.07 -18.54 14.40
N PRO A 152 36.16 -17.56 14.45
CA PRO A 152 36.04 -16.51 13.45
C PRO A 152 37.31 -15.66 13.40
N ILE A 153 37.80 -15.39 12.19
CA ILE A 153 38.91 -14.45 11.97
C ILE A 153 38.39 -13.10 11.51
N PHE A 154 39.02 -12.03 11.97
CA PHE A 154 38.64 -10.64 11.66
C PHE A 154 39.86 -9.88 11.14
N MET A 155 39.63 -9.04 10.11
CA MET A 155 40.67 -8.16 9.56
C MET A 155 40.08 -6.81 9.18
N ALA A 156 40.75 -5.73 9.48
CA ALA A 156 40.44 -4.38 9.09
C ALA A 156 41.50 -3.79 8.16
N ILE A 157 41.08 -3.27 7.02
CA ILE A 157 41.96 -2.70 5.98
C ILE A 157 41.62 -1.23 5.78
N LYS A 158 42.62 -0.36 5.72
CA LYS A 158 42.48 1.03 5.30
C LYS A 158 42.31 1.07 3.78
N ILE A 159 41.24 1.66 3.32
CA ILE A 159 40.97 1.86 1.90
C ILE A 159 41.17 3.34 1.61
N ASP A 160 42.20 3.69 0.85
CA ASP A 160 42.38 5.05 0.33
C ASP A 160 41.32 5.27 -0.76
N SER A 161 40.20 5.83 -0.37
CA SER A 161 39.22 6.36 -1.29
C SER A 161 39.59 7.79 -1.64
N THR A 162 40.26 8.01 -2.75
CA THR A 162 40.09 9.28 -3.46
C THR A 162 38.62 9.34 -3.88
N PRO A 163 37.86 10.37 -3.53
CA PRO A 163 36.52 10.52 -4.07
C PRO A 163 36.68 10.78 -5.57
N SER A 164 36.47 9.76 -6.40
CA SER A 164 36.11 10.03 -7.79
C SER A 164 34.85 10.90 -7.70
N ASN A 165 34.85 12.01 -8.47
CA ASN A 165 33.74 12.94 -8.63
C ASN A 165 32.45 12.17 -8.97
N LEU A 166 31.87 11.53 -7.97
CA LEU A 166 30.47 11.16 -7.96
C LEU A 166 29.74 12.45 -7.63
N ILE A 167 29.01 12.97 -8.60
CA ILE A 167 27.90 13.89 -8.36
C ILE A 167 27.20 13.29 -7.13
N GLU A 168 27.27 13.96 -6.00
CA GLU A 168 26.52 13.63 -4.82
C GLU A 168 25.04 13.60 -5.24
N GLU A 169 24.54 12.39 -5.54
CA GLU A 169 23.09 12.20 -5.41
C GLU A 169 22.80 12.56 -3.95
N PRO A 170 21.89 13.52 -3.68
CA PRO A 170 21.56 13.86 -2.31
C PRO A 170 21.16 12.55 -1.63
N GLU A 171 21.93 12.15 -0.62
CA GLU A 171 21.61 11.01 0.21
C GLU A 171 20.17 11.20 0.68
N ASN A 172 19.27 10.37 0.19
CA ASN A 172 17.95 10.26 0.74
C ASN A 172 18.11 9.78 2.20
N SER A 173 18.27 10.75 3.10
CA SER A 173 18.37 10.56 4.53
C SER A 173 16.99 10.14 5.08
N ASN A 174 16.57 8.90 4.78
CA ASN A 174 15.43 8.28 5.46
C ASN A 174 15.66 8.15 6.99
N SER A 175 16.88 8.43 7.46
CA SER A 175 17.26 8.35 8.87
C SER A 175 16.75 9.53 9.73
N ASP A 176 16.48 10.69 9.13
CA ASP A 176 16.15 11.90 9.86
C ASP A 176 14.67 12.26 9.89
N ARG A 177 13.84 11.45 9.26
CA ARG A 177 12.39 11.72 9.20
C ARG A 177 11.72 11.54 10.56
N PRO A 178 10.93 12.53 11.03
CA PRO A 178 10.22 12.45 12.30
C PRO A 178 9.16 11.34 12.29
N VAL A 179 9.09 10.58 13.39
CA VAL A 179 8.19 9.42 13.55
C VAL A 179 7.21 9.66 14.69
N TRP A 180 6.06 10.21 14.40
CA TRP A 180 5.01 10.54 15.37
C TRP A 180 4.49 9.33 16.18
N SER A 181 4.51 8.12 15.62
CA SER A 181 4.11 6.91 16.36
C SER A 181 5.06 6.51 17.48
N LYS A 182 6.25 7.13 17.57
CA LYS A 182 7.24 6.95 18.64
C LYS A 182 7.27 8.11 19.62
N ALA A 183 6.57 9.20 19.31
CA ALA A 183 6.54 10.39 20.16
C ALA A 183 5.76 10.09 21.45
N SER A 184 6.36 10.40 22.59
CA SER A 184 5.70 10.38 23.89
C SER A 184 4.81 11.61 24.07
N SER A 185 3.93 11.59 25.07
CA SER A 185 3.13 12.78 25.42
C SER A 185 4.01 13.97 25.79
N ASN A 186 5.21 13.72 26.37
CA ASN A 186 6.17 14.78 26.70
C ASN A 186 6.78 15.41 25.45
N ASP A 187 7.14 14.61 24.45
CA ASP A 187 7.68 15.10 23.17
C ASP A 187 6.66 16.00 22.46
N ILE A 188 5.38 15.58 22.46
CA ILE A 188 4.29 16.36 21.88
C ILE A 188 4.09 17.68 22.65
N ASN A 189 4.15 17.66 23.97
CA ASN A 189 4.03 18.87 24.79
C ASN A 189 5.21 19.83 24.58
N ASN A 190 6.43 19.33 24.45
CA ASN A 190 7.61 20.13 24.14
C ASN A 190 7.50 20.76 22.75
N TYR A 191 7.08 19.97 21.75
CA TYR A 191 6.78 20.46 20.41
C TYR A 191 5.78 21.63 20.46
N ARG A 192 4.66 21.47 21.20
CA ARG A 192 3.64 22.53 21.32
C ARG A 192 4.16 23.79 21.95
N ARG A 193 4.96 23.66 23.03
CA ARG A 193 5.56 24.84 23.74
C ARG A 193 6.53 25.60 22.84
N GLU A 194 7.44 24.88 22.17
CA GLU A 194 8.41 25.48 21.25
C GLU A 194 7.70 26.16 20.06
N LEU A 195 6.72 25.50 19.47
CA LEU A 195 5.92 26.06 18.38
C LEU A 195 5.21 27.35 18.82
N GLN A 196 4.58 27.34 19.98
CA GLN A 196 3.92 28.52 20.55
C GLN A 196 4.91 29.66 20.81
N SER A 197 6.08 29.33 21.36
CA SER A 197 7.15 30.31 21.58
C SER A 197 7.65 30.93 20.26
N ASN A 198 7.94 30.09 19.26
CA ASN A 198 8.39 30.55 17.96
C ASN A 198 7.36 31.45 17.28
N LEU A 199 6.09 31.04 17.26
CA LEU A 199 5.02 31.79 16.61
C LEU A 199 4.70 33.11 17.32
N SER A 200 4.89 33.19 18.66
CA SER A 200 4.66 34.45 19.41
C SER A 200 5.66 35.55 19.09
N ASN A 201 6.80 35.22 18.50
CA ASN A 201 7.83 36.19 18.12
C ASN A 201 7.53 36.90 16.79
N PHE A 202 6.46 36.53 16.08
CA PHE A 202 6.11 37.17 14.83
C PHE A 202 5.42 38.52 15.03
N VAL A 203 5.98 39.55 14.40
CA VAL A 203 5.38 40.89 14.35
C VAL A 203 4.58 40.98 13.05
N MET A 204 3.28 41.20 13.16
CA MET A 204 2.39 41.36 12.00
C MET A 204 2.82 42.56 11.18
N SER A 205 3.22 42.36 9.92
CA SER A 205 3.58 43.41 8.95
C SER A 205 2.36 44.12 8.36
N ASP A 206 2.60 45.20 7.66
CA ASP A 206 1.54 46.01 7.03
C ASP A 206 0.79 45.23 5.94
N GLY A 207 1.50 44.34 5.23
CA GLY A 207 0.89 43.48 4.25
C GLY A 207 -0.12 42.48 4.87
N VAL A 208 0.17 41.92 6.04
CA VAL A 208 -0.73 41.00 6.76
C VAL A 208 -1.92 41.77 7.38
N ARG A 209 -1.74 43.03 7.74
CA ARG A 209 -2.81 43.89 8.30
C ARG A 209 -3.64 44.60 7.23
N CYS A 210 -3.21 44.54 5.97
CA CYS A 210 -3.90 45.22 4.86
C CYS A 210 -5.37 44.82 4.82
N SER A 211 -6.24 45.80 4.60
CA SER A 211 -7.70 45.59 4.43
C SER A 211 -8.20 46.02 3.05
N ASN A 212 -7.27 46.28 2.09
CA ASN A 212 -7.64 46.67 0.75
C ASN A 212 -7.69 45.45 -0.19
N PRO A 213 -8.87 44.99 -0.64
CA PRO A 213 -9.00 43.81 -1.51
C PRO A 213 -8.48 44.01 -2.93
N THR A 214 -8.16 45.28 -3.30
CA THR A 214 -7.54 45.61 -4.58
C THR A 214 -6.06 45.95 -4.45
N CYS A 215 -5.45 45.59 -3.33
CA CYS A 215 -4.04 45.90 -3.08
C CYS A 215 -3.13 45.12 -4.03
N THR A 216 -2.23 45.85 -4.72
CA THR A 216 -1.22 45.34 -5.63
C THR A 216 0.19 45.69 -5.20
N ASP A 217 0.38 46.14 -3.96
CA ASP A 217 1.68 46.51 -3.41
C ASP A 217 2.59 45.29 -3.32
N SER A 218 3.72 45.32 -4.03
CA SER A 218 4.70 44.24 -4.07
C SER A 218 5.36 43.99 -2.71
N ASN A 219 5.45 44.98 -1.82
CA ASN A 219 6.00 44.85 -0.49
C ASN A 219 5.03 44.02 0.38
N HIS A 220 3.72 44.24 0.22
CA HIS A 220 2.71 43.46 0.90
C HIS A 220 2.74 41.99 0.44
N LEU A 221 2.95 41.72 -0.86
CA LEU A 221 3.08 40.33 -1.35
C LEU A 221 4.32 39.63 -0.75
N GLN A 222 5.45 40.38 -0.63
CA GLN A 222 6.64 39.85 0.05
C GLN A 222 6.40 39.60 1.52
N ASP A 223 5.61 40.41 2.20
CA ASP A 223 5.20 40.21 3.60
C ASP A 223 4.40 38.91 3.77
N LEU A 224 3.53 38.59 2.80
CA LEU A 224 2.76 37.34 2.81
C LEU A 224 3.68 36.12 2.62
N ASP A 225 4.67 36.21 1.70
CA ASP A 225 5.68 35.16 1.52
C ASP A 225 6.45 34.93 2.82
N ASN A 226 6.92 36.02 3.46
CA ASN A 226 7.65 35.96 4.72
C ASN A 226 6.80 35.38 5.87
N PHE A 227 5.52 35.74 5.94
CA PHE A 227 4.62 35.19 6.96
C PHE A 227 4.34 33.71 6.75
N TYR A 228 4.10 33.29 5.53
CA TYR A 228 3.93 31.87 5.18
C TYR A 228 5.19 31.06 5.55
N ASP A 229 6.35 31.52 5.14
CA ASP A 229 7.63 30.85 5.40
C ASP A 229 7.92 30.83 6.91
N PHE A 230 7.59 31.88 7.64
CA PHE A 230 7.73 31.92 9.09
C PHE A 230 6.87 30.86 9.78
N VAL A 231 5.59 30.76 9.42
CA VAL A 231 4.66 29.76 9.99
C VAL A 231 5.13 28.34 9.68
N THR A 232 5.46 28.05 8.42
CA THR A 232 5.86 26.71 7.99
C THR A 232 7.23 26.30 8.54
N ASN A 233 8.20 27.21 8.61
CA ASN A 233 9.51 26.96 9.22
C ASN A 233 9.41 26.78 10.73
N SER A 234 8.52 27.49 11.40
CA SER A 234 8.26 27.31 12.84
C SER A 234 7.70 25.91 13.14
N ILE A 235 6.80 25.42 12.29
CA ILE A 235 6.31 24.04 12.38
C ILE A 235 7.45 23.05 12.15
N ASP A 236 8.19 23.21 11.06
CA ASP A 236 9.22 22.25 10.64
C ASP A 236 10.38 22.17 11.65
N SER A 237 10.87 23.31 12.15
CA SER A 237 11.92 23.38 13.17
C SER A 237 11.46 22.73 14.48
N SER A 238 10.27 23.09 14.97
CA SER A 238 9.72 22.52 16.22
C SER A 238 9.51 21.01 16.12
N VAL A 239 9.11 20.49 14.94
CA VAL A 239 9.02 19.03 14.68
C VAL A 239 10.40 18.38 14.71
N LYS A 240 11.39 18.95 14.01
CA LYS A 240 12.76 18.41 13.93
C LYS A 240 13.46 18.34 15.28
N ASN A 241 13.17 19.30 16.17
CA ASN A 241 13.79 19.39 17.49
C ASN A 241 13.16 18.44 18.53
N ASN A 242 11.85 18.21 18.48
CA ASN A 242 11.13 17.53 19.56
C ASN A 242 10.60 16.14 19.18
N ILE A 243 10.34 15.88 17.92
CA ILE A 243 9.76 14.59 17.54
C ILE A 243 10.87 13.57 17.23
N PRO A 244 10.82 12.36 17.83
CA PRO A 244 11.82 11.33 17.61
C PRO A 244 12.02 11.01 16.13
N LYS A 245 13.27 11.01 15.69
CA LYS A 245 13.63 10.65 14.32
C LYS A 245 13.59 9.12 14.14
N ALA A 246 13.40 8.69 12.92
CA ALA A 246 13.66 7.30 12.55
C ALA A 246 15.16 7.10 12.73
N GLY A 247 15.60 6.73 13.94
CA GLY A 247 17.02 6.48 14.19
C GLY A 247 17.56 5.57 13.10
N ASN A 248 18.85 5.67 12.81
CA ASN A 248 19.54 4.73 11.94
C ASN A 248 19.24 3.31 12.43
N ILE A 249 18.12 2.75 12.03
CA ILE A 249 17.99 1.32 11.95
C ILE A 249 19.06 0.98 10.91
N LYS A 250 20.31 0.72 11.41
CA LYS A 250 21.24 -0.05 10.60
C LYS A 250 20.39 -1.14 10.05
N THR A 251 20.05 -1.05 8.77
CA THR A 251 19.33 -2.08 8.05
C THR A 251 20.29 -3.24 7.79
N SER A 252 20.91 -3.74 8.83
CA SER A 252 21.04 -5.15 8.97
C SER A 252 19.64 -5.60 9.36
N SER A 253 18.76 -5.79 8.43
CA SER A 253 17.64 -6.70 8.58
C SER A 253 18.25 -8.09 8.74
N LYS A 254 18.92 -8.33 9.86
CA LYS A 254 19.01 -9.66 10.41
C LYS A 254 17.54 -10.02 10.58
N SER A 255 17.04 -10.90 9.75
CA SER A 255 15.74 -11.52 9.98
C SER A 255 15.84 -12.07 11.40
N VAL A 256 15.19 -11.40 12.34
CA VAL A 256 15.14 -11.89 13.73
C VAL A 256 14.49 -13.25 13.61
N VAL A 257 15.25 -14.29 13.87
CA VAL A 257 14.72 -15.67 13.82
C VAL A 257 13.61 -15.72 14.87
N PRO A 258 12.37 -16.04 14.48
CA PRO A 258 11.26 -16.09 15.43
C PRO A 258 11.62 -17.01 16.60
N GLY A 259 11.32 -16.58 17.84
CA GLY A 259 11.66 -17.31 19.06
C GLY A 259 13.13 -17.17 19.51
N TRP A 260 13.98 -16.41 18.79
CA TRP A 260 15.37 -16.25 19.18
C TRP A 260 15.52 -15.60 20.56
N SER A 261 14.79 -14.53 20.81
CA SER A 261 14.88 -13.77 22.06
C SER A 261 14.40 -14.57 23.29
N GLU A 262 13.42 -15.43 23.10
CA GLU A 262 12.76 -16.20 24.15
C GLU A 262 13.44 -17.53 24.42
N TYR A 263 13.81 -18.26 23.36
CA TYR A 263 14.25 -19.65 23.44
C TYR A 263 15.74 -19.87 23.19
N VAL A 264 16.47 -18.88 22.66
CA VAL A 264 17.89 -19.04 22.31
C VAL A 264 18.78 -18.07 23.08
N LYS A 265 18.38 -16.79 23.18
CA LYS A 265 19.20 -15.75 23.78
C LYS A 265 19.65 -16.05 25.22
N PRO A 266 18.80 -16.55 26.15
CA PRO A 266 19.26 -16.87 27.50
C PRO A 266 20.40 -17.88 27.50
N PHE A 267 20.25 -18.99 26.78
CA PHE A 267 21.30 -20.03 26.68
C PHE A 267 22.57 -19.53 25.98
N ARG A 268 22.42 -18.61 25.05
CA ARG A 268 23.56 -17.96 24.40
C ARG A 268 24.35 -17.09 25.38
N ASP A 269 23.65 -16.31 26.17
CA ASP A 269 24.25 -15.40 27.14
C ASP A 269 24.97 -16.19 28.23
N ASP A 270 24.40 -17.31 28.70
CA ASP A 270 25.05 -18.27 29.63
C ASP A 270 26.28 -18.91 29.01
N ALA A 271 26.22 -19.37 27.78
CA ALA A 271 27.36 -19.97 27.08
C ALA A 271 28.51 -18.97 26.95
N LYS A 272 28.23 -17.70 26.64
CA LYS A 272 29.25 -16.64 26.57
C LYS A 272 29.87 -16.32 27.91
N PHE A 273 29.02 -16.26 28.95
CA PHE A 273 29.49 -15.98 30.32
C PHE A 273 30.48 -17.05 30.80
N TRP A 274 30.12 -18.31 30.73
CA TRP A 274 30.95 -19.40 31.19
C TRP A 274 32.19 -19.61 30.32
N HIS A 275 32.10 -19.35 29.02
CA HIS A 275 33.26 -19.35 28.14
C HIS A 275 34.26 -18.24 28.52
N ALA A 276 33.79 -17.03 28.86
CA ALA A 276 34.67 -15.93 29.28
C ALA A 276 35.44 -16.28 30.59
N ILE A 277 34.72 -16.90 31.54
CA ILE A 277 35.36 -17.39 32.80
C ILE A 277 36.41 -18.45 32.47
N TRP A 278 36.09 -19.43 31.65
CA TRP A 278 37.02 -20.50 31.27
C TRP A 278 38.28 -19.95 30.56
N VAL A 279 38.12 -18.98 29.69
CA VAL A 279 39.24 -18.28 29.02
C VAL A 279 40.08 -17.51 30.03
N SER A 280 39.49 -16.79 30.99
CA SER A 280 40.21 -16.01 32.03
C SER A 280 41.04 -16.90 32.94
N LEU A 281 40.64 -18.16 33.14
CA LEU A 281 41.37 -19.13 33.92
C LEU A 281 42.49 -19.86 33.15
N GLY A 282 42.78 -19.45 31.92
CA GLY A 282 43.81 -20.08 31.06
C GLY A 282 43.37 -21.38 30.40
N ARG A 283 42.05 -21.58 30.23
CA ARG A 283 41.45 -22.71 29.50
C ARG A 283 41.77 -24.12 30.07
N PRO A 284 41.59 -24.35 31.38
CA PRO A 284 41.86 -25.66 32.01
C PRO A 284 40.84 -26.71 31.50
N LEU A 285 41.34 -27.94 31.18
CA LEU A 285 40.48 -29.01 30.59
C LEU A 285 39.87 -29.97 31.62
N ASN A 286 40.50 -30.08 32.78
CA ASN A 286 40.04 -31.03 33.83
C ASN A 286 39.58 -30.30 35.08
N CYS A 287 38.59 -29.44 34.94
CA CYS A 287 37.99 -28.71 36.09
C CYS A 287 36.45 -28.55 35.90
N GLU A 288 35.76 -28.19 36.97
CA GLU A 288 34.30 -27.99 36.94
C GLU A 288 33.89 -26.87 35.98
N VAL A 289 34.67 -25.80 35.90
CA VAL A 289 34.41 -24.67 35.00
C VAL A 289 34.37 -25.11 33.53
N TYR A 290 35.26 -26.03 33.14
CA TYR A 290 35.25 -26.61 31.80
C TYR A 290 33.98 -27.43 31.54
N ASN A 291 33.55 -28.23 32.53
CA ASN A 291 32.35 -29.05 32.41
C ASN A 291 31.08 -28.17 32.29
N VAL A 292 31.01 -27.10 33.06
CA VAL A 292 29.89 -26.15 33.02
C VAL A 292 29.91 -25.38 31.68
N MET A 293 31.07 -24.89 31.21
CA MET A 293 31.21 -24.23 29.91
C MET A 293 30.75 -25.14 28.76
N LYS A 294 31.17 -26.41 28.78
CA LYS A 294 30.80 -27.41 27.76
C LYS A 294 29.29 -27.70 27.83
N HIS A 295 28.73 -27.83 29.03
CA HIS A 295 27.29 -28.05 29.22
C HIS A 295 26.47 -26.86 28.68
N THR A 296 26.76 -25.66 29.09
CA THR A 296 26.04 -24.43 28.65
C THR A 296 26.14 -24.22 27.13
N ARG A 297 27.29 -24.49 26.53
CA ARG A 297 27.49 -24.48 25.07
C ARG A 297 26.61 -25.53 24.39
N ASN A 298 26.53 -26.74 24.91
CA ASN A 298 25.66 -27.78 24.36
C ASN A 298 24.17 -27.42 24.44
N LEU A 299 23.73 -26.83 25.56
CA LEU A 299 22.35 -26.31 25.71
C LEU A 299 22.07 -25.21 24.67
N PHE A 300 22.99 -24.28 24.46
CA PHE A 300 22.86 -23.26 23.42
C PHE A 300 22.72 -23.91 22.02
N HIS A 301 23.57 -24.84 21.65
CA HIS A 301 23.49 -25.55 20.36
C HIS A 301 22.17 -26.32 20.21
N TYR A 302 21.69 -26.94 21.28
CA TYR A 302 20.41 -27.64 21.29
C TYR A 302 19.26 -26.66 21.08
N SER A 303 19.25 -25.51 21.78
CA SER A 303 18.22 -24.48 21.66
C SER A 303 18.14 -23.91 20.25
N VAL A 304 19.29 -23.66 19.60
CA VAL A 304 19.36 -23.21 18.19
C VAL A 304 18.74 -24.25 17.25
N ARG A 305 19.09 -25.54 17.41
CA ARG A 305 18.53 -26.61 16.60
C ARG A 305 17.02 -26.76 16.82
N LYS A 306 16.56 -26.69 18.05
CA LYS A 306 15.14 -26.75 18.43
C LYS A 306 14.33 -25.61 17.79
N VAL A 307 14.81 -24.38 17.86
CA VAL A 307 14.15 -23.22 17.24
C VAL A 307 14.14 -23.32 15.72
N LYS A 308 15.24 -23.75 15.10
CA LYS A 308 15.29 -23.98 13.64
C LYS A 308 14.29 -25.03 13.20
N LYS A 309 14.15 -26.14 13.93
CA LYS A 309 13.23 -27.24 13.64
C LYS A 309 11.76 -26.80 13.82
N ASN A 310 11.48 -25.99 14.85
CA ASN A 310 10.12 -25.55 15.19
C ASN A 310 9.78 -24.13 14.70
N ARG A 311 10.55 -23.59 13.78
CA ARG A 311 10.41 -22.20 13.31
C ARG A 311 9.00 -21.86 12.86
N GLU A 312 8.38 -22.71 12.04
CA GLU A 312 7.03 -22.49 11.53
C GLU A 312 5.99 -22.47 12.67
N LYS A 313 6.12 -23.37 13.64
CA LYS A 313 5.23 -23.41 14.80
C LYS A 313 5.35 -22.13 15.66
N ILE A 314 6.57 -21.69 15.92
CA ILE A 314 6.84 -20.45 16.69
C ILE A 314 6.28 -19.23 15.95
N GLU A 315 6.43 -19.17 14.62
CA GLU A 315 5.82 -18.10 13.81
C GLU A 315 4.28 -18.10 13.93
N GLN A 316 3.66 -19.27 13.95
CA GLN A 316 2.21 -19.44 14.13
C GLN A 316 1.74 -18.98 15.52
N ASP A 317 2.43 -19.41 16.57
CA ASP A 317 2.11 -19.02 17.95
C ASP A 317 2.24 -17.50 18.14
N ASN A 318 3.28 -16.88 17.59
CA ASN A 318 3.46 -15.43 17.59
C ASN A 318 2.38 -14.67 16.81
N MET A 319 1.85 -15.25 15.73
CA MET A 319 0.73 -14.70 15.00
C MET A 319 -0.57 -14.82 15.80
N LEU A 320 -0.79 -15.93 16.45
CA LEU A 320 -1.95 -16.17 17.33
C LEU A 320 -1.97 -15.17 18.49
N VAL A 321 -0.84 -14.99 19.19
CA VAL A 321 -0.71 -14.01 20.28
C VAL A 321 -0.99 -12.58 19.77
N SER A 322 -0.40 -12.20 18.62
CA SER A 322 -0.66 -10.88 18.01
C SER A 322 -2.13 -10.67 17.64
N PHE A 323 -2.84 -11.75 17.33
CA PHE A 323 -4.26 -11.73 17.05
C PHE A 323 -5.09 -11.57 18.32
N LEU A 324 -4.80 -12.36 19.37
CA LEU A 324 -5.48 -12.28 20.67
C LEU A 324 -5.32 -10.90 21.32
N ASP A 325 -4.17 -10.24 21.12
CA ASP A 325 -3.89 -8.85 21.55
C ASP A 325 -4.64 -7.78 20.75
N GLY A 326 -5.50 -8.14 19.80
CA GLY A 326 -6.24 -7.20 18.96
C GLY A 326 -5.41 -6.47 17.89
N LYS A 327 -4.15 -6.87 17.67
CA LYS A 327 -3.22 -6.24 16.71
C LYS A 327 -3.35 -6.79 15.27
N VAL A 328 -4.57 -7.05 14.81
CA VAL A 328 -4.86 -7.59 13.46
C VAL A 328 -4.23 -6.75 12.34
N THR A 329 -4.18 -5.42 12.51
CA THR A 329 -3.55 -4.51 11.54
C THR A 329 -2.06 -4.78 11.35
N ASN A 330 -1.36 -5.22 12.38
CA ASN A 330 0.07 -5.56 12.32
C ASN A 330 0.29 -6.89 11.59
N LEU A 331 -0.60 -7.86 11.78
CA LEU A 331 -0.61 -9.11 11.03
C LEU A 331 -0.77 -8.85 9.53
N VAL A 332 -1.77 -8.05 9.16
CA VAL A 332 -2.02 -7.63 7.77
C VAL A 332 -0.81 -6.90 7.17
N LYS A 333 -0.15 -6.03 7.93
CA LYS A 333 1.08 -5.35 7.49
C LYS A 333 2.23 -6.34 7.27
N LYS A 334 2.40 -7.33 8.14
CA LYS A 334 3.44 -8.37 7.99
C LYS A 334 3.21 -9.21 6.72
N LEU A 335 1.97 -9.64 6.47
CA LEU A 335 1.60 -10.39 5.27
C LEU A 335 1.79 -9.56 4.00
N LYS A 336 1.39 -8.29 3.99
CA LYS A 336 1.66 -7.37 2.87
C LYS A 336 3.16 -7.21 2.62
N LYS A 337 3.97 -7.13 3.67
CA LYS A 337 5.43 -7.03 3.55
C LYS A 337 6.05 -8.32 3.01
N GLN A 338 5.55 -9.49 3.37
CA GLN A 338 5.98 -10.77 2.80
C GLN A 338 5.63 -10.86 1.31
N ARG A 339 4.45 -10.39 0.90
CA ARG A 339 4.02 -10.30 -0.51
C ARG A 339 4.85 -9.29 -1.31
N SER A 340 5.28 -8.19 -0.70
CA SER A 340 6.03 -7.11 -1.35
C SER A 340 7.55 -7.38 -1.45
N ASN A 341 8.08 -8.37 -0.74
CA ASN A 341 9.51 -8.71 -0.76
C ASN A 341 9.96 -9.26 -2.13
N GLY A 342 9.86 -8.45 -3.16
CA GLY A 342 10.43 -8.72 -4.49
C GLY A 342 9.67 -8.15 -5.68
N LYS A 343 8.45 -7.60 -5.52
CA LYS A 343 7.60 -7.24 -6.68
C LYS A 343 7.31 -5.75 -6.87
N ASP A 344 7.59 -4.87 -5.92
CA ASP A 344 7.23 -3.44 -6.01
C ASP A 344 8.44 -2.52 -6.16
N LYS A 345 9.41 -2.89 -7.01
CA LYS A 345 10.36 -1.90 -7.49
C LYS A 345 9.75 -1.20 -8.70
N SER A 346 9.70 0.14 -8.66
CA SER A 346 9.34 0.94 -9.83
C SER A 346 10.16 0.46 -11.04
N PRO A 347 9.54 0.29 -12.21
CA PRO A 347 10.27 -0.13 -13.40
C PRO A 347 11.48 0.78 -13.67
N SER A 348 12.58 0.21 -14.09
CA SER A 348 13.81 0.93 -14.47
C SER A 348 13.78 1.43 -15.92
N LEU A 349 12.75 1.03 -16.69
CA LEU A 349 12.52 1.37 -18.09
C LEU A 349 11.05 1.74 -18.27
N ILE A 350 10.75 2.89 -18.90
CA ILE A 350 9.40 3.31 -19.33
C ILE A 350 9.52 3.94 -20.71
N ASP A 351 8.74 3.48 -21.68
CA ASP A 351 8.71 3.95 -23.08
C ASP A 351 10.11 4.13 -23.69
N GLY A 352 11.05 3.20 -23.39
CA GLY A 352 12.44 3.27 -23.85
C GLY A 352 13.36 4.17 -23.02
N HIS A 353 12.87 4.93 -22.06
CA HIS A 353 13.68 5.79 -21.20
C HIS A 353 14.23 5.01 -20.00
N VAL A 354 15.52 5.16 -19.73
CA VAL A 354 16.24 4.48 -18.62
C VAL A 354 16.76 5.53 -17.63
N GLY A 355 16.73 5.17 -16.34
CA GLY A 355 17.17 6.03 -15.24
C GLY A 355 16.05 6.87 -14.66
N LYS A 356 16.10 7.08 -13.33
CA LYS A 356 14.99 7.71 -12.59
C LYS A 356 14.67 9.13 -13.05
N VAL A 357 15.68 9.96 -13.27
CA VAL A 357 15.52 11.36 -13.69
C VAL A 357 14.98 11.43 -15.13
N ASN A 358 15.49 10.59 -16.04
CA ASN A 358 15.03 10.57 -17.43
C ASN A 358 13.58 10.10 -17.52
N ILE A 359 13.18 9.08 -16.73
CA ILE A 359 11.79 8.64 -16.66
C ILE A 359 10.90 9.75 -16.07
N ALA A 360 11.34 10.42 -15.00
CA ALA A 360 10.62 11.53 -14.41
C ALA A 360 10.39 12.66 -15.43
N ASN A 361 11.41 13.04 -16.19
CA ASN A 361 11.32 14.06 -17.24
C ASN A 361 10.43 13.61 -18.41
N HIS A 362 10.48 12.34 -18.80
CA HIS A 362 9.56 11.81 -19.83
C HIS A 362 8.09 11.94 -19.39
N PHE A 363 7.76 11.54 -18.16
CA PHE A 363 6.42 11.76 -17.61
C PHE A 363 6.06 13.25 -17.52
N ALA A 364 7.00 14.13 -17.13
CA ALA A 364 6.77 15.56 -17.06
C ALA A 364 6.44 16.16 -18.44
N SER A 365 7.17 15.80 -19.48
CA SER A 365 6.88 16.21 -20.86
C SER A 365 5.49 15.74 -21.32
N LYS A 366 5.13 14.49 -21.00
CA LYS A 366 3.82 13.91 -21.32
C LYS A 366 2.68 14.64 -20.59
N TYR A 367 2.84 14.90 -19.30
CA TYR A 367 1.82 15.62 -18.51
C TYR A 367 1.76 17.10 -18.86
N ALA A 368 2.88 17.75 -19.14
CA ALA A 368 2.91 19.12 -19.63
C ALA A 368 2.13 19.28 -20.95
N ALA A 369 2.33 18.35 -21.90
CA ALA A 369 1.57 18.34 -23.15
C ALA A 369 0.06 18.13 -22.92
N LEU A 370 -0.32 17.29 -21.94
CA LEU A 370 -1.71 17.04 -21.59
C LEU A 370 -2.38 18.26 -20.95
N TYR A 371 -1.74 18.85 -19.94
CA TYR A 371 -2.27 19.97 -19.15
C TYR A 371 -2.18 21.34 -19.86
N ASN A 372 -1.59 21.41 -21.04
CA ASN A 372 -1.50 22.61 -21.87
C ASN A 372 -2.16 22.43 -23.25
N SER A 373 -3.09 21.47 -23.39
CA SER A 373 -3.62 21.07 -24.70
C SER A 373 -4.79 21.94 -25.22
N HIS A 374 -5.43 22.77 -24.40
CA HIS A 374 -6.76 23.32 -24.75
C HIS A 374 -7.06 24.79 -24.46
N GLU A 375 -6.20 25.57 -23.80
CA GLU A 375 -6.54 26.98 -23.51
C GLU A 375 -5.50 27.98 -23.99
N SER A 376 -6.02 29.09 -24.56
CA SER A 376 -5.26 30.33 -24.67
C SER A 376 -5.22 31.02 -23.29
N SER A 377 -4.06 31.47 -22.87
CA SER A 377 -3.88 32.25 -21.64
C SER A 377 -4.77 33.51 -21.60
N GLU A 378 -5.20 34.02 -22.78
CA GLU A 378 -6.08 35.17 -22.90
C GLU A 378 -7.50 35.00 -22.38
N GLU A 379 -8.14 33.82 -22.57
CA GLU A 379 -9.51 33.58 -22.07
C GLU A 379 -9.52 33.48 -20.53
N THR A 380 -8.52 32.82 -19.98
CA THR A 380 -8.38 32.73 -18.51
C THR A 380 -8.06 34.13 -17.94
N GLY A 381 -7.21 34.91 -18.59
CA GLY A 381 -6.89 36.27 -18.19
C GLY A 381 -8.13 37.18 -18.10
N LYS A 382 -8.99 37.19 -19.13
CA LYS A 382 -10.25 37.96 -19.09
C LYS A 382 -11.15 37.59 -17.93
N VAL A 383 -11.29 36.29 -17.61
CA VAL A 383 -12.11 35.83 -16.48
C VAL A 383 -11.48 36.27 -15.14
N VAL A 384 -10.15 36.26 -15.03
CA VAL A 384 -9.45 36.74 -13.82
C VAL A 384 -9.61 38.27 -13.67
N ASP A 385 -9.56 39.03 -14.73
CA ASP A 385 -9.78 40.47 -14.72
C ASP A 385 -11.22 40.84 -14.29
N ASP A 386 -12.22 40.14 -14.82
CA ASP A 386 -13.62 40.29 -14.38
C ASP A 386 -13.80 39.96 -12.90
N LEU A 387 -13.07 38.95 -12.40
CA LEU A 387 -13.10 38.55 -10.99
C LEU A 387 -12.42 39.60 -10.09
N ASN A 388 -11.35 40.21 -10.54
CA ASN A 388 -10.67 41.30 -9.83
C ASN A 388 -11.60 42.52 -9.66
N ILE A 389 -12.38 42.84 -10.66
CA ILE A 389 -13.38 43.93 -10.62
C ILE A 389 -14.53 43.57 -9.64
N SER A 390 -14.93 42.29 -9.61
CA SER A 390 -16.06 41.82 -8.77
C SER A 390 -15.68 41.61 -7.31
N ALA A 391 -14.40 41.46 -6.98
CA ALA A 391 -13.89 41.06 -5.68
C ALA A 391 -13.73 42.19 -4.65
N ASN A 392 -14.62 43.19 -4.67
CA ASN A 392 -14.56 44.35 -3.77
C ASN A 392 -15.32 44.18 -2.45
N ASN A 393 -15.91 43.02 -2.22
CA ASN A 393 -16.73 42.77 -1.04
C ASN A 393 -15.90 42.18 0.13
N MET A 394 -15.47 43.05 1.05
CA MET A 394 -14.70 42.65 2.23
C MET A 394 -15.45 41.75 3.20
N ASN A 395 -16.79 41.81 3.21
CA ASN A 395 -17.59 40.98 4.15
C ASN A 395 -17.37 39.48 3.90
N GLU A 396 -16.91 39.07 2.73
CA GLU A 396 -16.61 37.66 2.43
C GLU A 396 -15.33 37.16 3.13
N VAL A 397 -14.36 38.03 3.43
CA VAL A 397 -13.14 37.68 4.19
C VAL A 397 -13.48 37.33 5.64
N ASP A 398 -14.43 38.06 6.23
CA ASP A 398 -14.86 37.85 7.61
C ASP A 398 -15.54 36.51 7.82
N LEU A 399 -15.98 35.84 6.73
CA LEU A 399 -16.49 34.46 6.79
C LEU A 399 -15.42 33.46 7.23
N VAL A 400 -14.11 33.77 7.00
CA VAL A 400 -13.01 32.91 7.42
C VAL A 400 -12.69 33.16 8.89
N THR A 401 -13.50 32.60 9.77
CA THR A 401 -13.32 32.72 11.21
C THR A 401 -12.37 31.65 11.76
N PRO A 402 -11.78 31.86 12.96
CA PRO A 402 -10.95 30.84 13.60
C PRO A 402 -11.67 29.49 13.79
N GLU A 403 -12.99 29.49 14.04
CA GLU A 403 -13.79 28.29 14.22
C GLU A 403 -13.86 27.46 12.93
N ILE A 404 -14.04 28.12 11.79
CA ILE A 404 -14.06 27.46 10.47
C ILE A 404 -12.67 26.89 10.16
N VAL A 405 -11.60 27.65 10.42
CA VAL A 405 -10.23 27.18 10.21
C VAL A 405 -9.89 26.00 11.14
N TYR A 406 -10.31 26.06 12.40
CA TYR A 406 -10.16 24.94 13.35
C TYR A 406 -10.83 23.66 12.81
N GLN A 407 -12.08 23.76 12.34
CA GLN A 407 -12.80 22.65 11.72
C GLN A 407 -12.07 22.14 10.47
N ALA A 408 -11.60 23.04 9.60
CA ALA A 408 -10.90 22.69 8.36
C ALA A 408 -9.59 21.92 8.64
N ILE A 409 -8.79 22.37 9.62
CA ILE A 409 -7.57 21.66 10.05
C ILE A 409 -7.93 20.27 10.57
N SER A 410 -8.99 20.14 11.36
CA SER A 410 -9.43 18.88 11.95
C SER A 410 -9.92 17.85 10.92
N CYS A 411 -10.31 18.30 9.72
CA CYS A 411 -10.69 17.43 8.60
C CYS A 411 -9.50 16.80 7.85
N ILE A 412 -8.27 17.21 8.12
CA ILE A 412 -7.10 16.66 7.43
C ILE A 412 -6.81 15.23 7.88
N ASN A 413 -6.57 14.34 6.92
CA ASN A 413 -6.22 12.94 7.22
C ASN A 413 -4.86 12.83 7.93
N VAL A 414 -4.81 12.01 8.98
CA VAL A 414 -3.60 11.71 9.75
C VAL A 414 -2.52 11.10 8.85
N ASN A 415 -1.26 11.43 9.10
CA ASN A 415 -0.08 10.95 8.35
C ASN A 415 0.01 11.41 6.88
N THR A 416 -0.75 12.42 6.47
CA THR A 416 -0.56 13.07 5.18
C THR A 416 0.75 13.87 5.19
N SER A 417 1.60 13.70 4.17
CA SER A 417 2.86 14.43 4.05
C SER A 417 2.65 15.76 3.34
N ASP A 418 3.38 16.79 3.75
CA ASP A 418 3.52 18.01 2.95
C ASP A 418 4.38 17.75 1.72
N VAL A 419 4.28 18.59 0.69
CA VAL A 419 5.06 18.42 -0.55
C VAL A 419 6.39 19.19 -0.52
N CYS A 420 6.44 20.29 0.21
CA CYS A 420 7.60 21.18 0.30
C CYS A 420 8.42 20.96 1.58
N PHE A 421 7.77 20.48 2.66
CA PHE A 421 8.35 20.32 3.97
C PHE A 421 8.38 18.86 4.42
N GLU A 422 9.24 18.56 5.38
CA GLU A 422 9.40 17.18 5.90
C GLU A 422 8.32 16.79 6.92
N PHE A 423 7.57 17.77 7.45
CA PHE A 423 6.53 17.49 8.43
C PHE A 423 5.29 16.85 7.79
N LYS A 424 4.51 16.19 8.63
CA LYS A 424 3.24 15.56 8.28
C LYS A 424 2.09 16.29 8.96
N SER A 425 0.87 16.00 8.50
CA SER A 425 -0.38 16.51 9.11
C SER A 425 -0.47 16.32 10.62
N ASN A 426 0.23 15.31 11.18
CA ASN A 426 0.35 15.13 12.63
C ASN A 426 0.88 16.37 13.34
N ALA A 427 1.80 17.14 12.71
CA ALA A 427 2.30 18.39 13.26
C ALA A 427 1.17 19.41 13.44
N ILE A 428 0.37 19.60 12.38
CA ILE A 428 -0.74 20.55 12.42
C ILE A 428 -1.84 20.07 13.36
N LEU A 429 -2.20 18.77 13.30
CA LEU A 429 -3.26 18.17 14.10
C LEU A 429 -2.97 18.16 15.61
N ASN A 430 -1.71 18.04 16.04
CA ASN A 430 -1.34 18.11 17.44
C ASN A 430 -1.22 19.53 18.01
N ALA A 431 -1.38 20.57 17.17
CA ALA A 431 -1.27 21.97 17.57
C ALA A 431 -2.36 22.86 16.94
N VAL A 432 -3.55 22.29 16.72
CA VAL A 432 -4.67 22.98 16.03
C VAL A 432 -5.00 24.30 16.71
N ASP A 433 -5.15 24.30 18.04
CA ASP A 433 -5.47 25.46 18.89
C ASP A 433 -4.41 26.58 18.78
N ILE A 434 -3.12 26.23 18.70
CA ILE A 434 -2.01 27.18 18.54
C ILE A 434 -2.01 27.77 17.13
N LEU A 435 -2.17 26.91 16.11
CA LEU A 435 -2.02 27.29 14.70
C LEU A 435 -3.24 28.03 14.15
N THR A 436 -4.44 27.80 14.68
CA THR A 436 -5.68 28.33 14.15
C THR A 436 -5.61 29.84 13.91
N LYS A 437 -5.16 30.65 14.88
CA LYS A 437 -5.14 32.12 14.72
C LYS A 437 -4.17 32.57 13.62
N TYR A 438 -3.00 31.93 13.50
CA TYR A 438 -1.99 32.31 12.49
C TYR A 438 -2.44 31.86 11.09
N VAL A 439 -3.01 30.67 10.97
CA VAL A 439 -3.57 30.17 9.72
C VAL A 439 -4.79 31.00 9.27
N THR A 440 -5.63 31.45 10.20
CA THR A 440 -6.76 32.34 9.89
C THR A 440 -6.25 33.65 9.31
N ALA A 441 -5.30 34.31 9.98
CA ALA A 441 -4.72 35.56 9.49
C ALA A 441 -4.05 35.36 8.11
N LEU A 442 -3.34 34.26 7.92
CA LEU A 442 -2.70 33.93 6.64
C LEU A 442 -3.72 33.76 5.52
N LEU A 443 -4.81 33.00 5.74
CA LEU A 443 -5.84 32.77 4.72
C LEU A 443 -6.64 34.04 4.42
N GLN A 444 -6.95 34.87 5.43
CA GLN A 444 -7.59 36.18 5.23
C GLN A 444 -6.70 37.09 4.39
N SER A 445 -5.40 37.16 4.69
CA SER A 445 -4.45 37.99 3.93
C SER A 445 -4.34 37.51 2.46
N PHE A 446 -4.35 36.19 2.23
CA PHE A 446 -4.35 35.63 0.87
C PHE A 446 -5.62 36.01 0.09
N LEU A 447 -6.77 35.99 0.73
CA LEU A 447 -8.04 36.40 0.13
C LEU A 447 -8.02 37.89 -0.22
N ILE A 448 -7.55 38.75 0.69
CA ILE A 448 -7.47 40.21 0.48
C ILE A 448 -6.60 40.54 -0.72
N HIS A 449 -5.43 39.94 -0.83
CA HIS A 449 -4.49 40.26 -1.92
C HIS A 449 -4.73 39.45 -3.20
N GLY A 450 -5.60 38.41 -3.15
CA GLY A 450 -5.77 37.48 -4.26
C GLY A 450 -4.49 36.73 -4.63
N TYR A 451 -3.56 36.57 -3.70
CA TYR A 451 -2.21 36.05 -3.88
C TYR A 451 -1.89 34.93 -2.88
N VAL A 452 -1.07 34.01 -3.28
CA VAL A 452 -0.47 32.99 -2.40
C VAL A 452 0.99 32.71 -2.77
N PRO A 453 1.83 32.36 -1.79
CA PRO A 453 3.23 31.99 -2.00
C PRO A 453 3.41 30.82 -2.97
N LYS A 454 4.51 30.82 -3.73
CA LYS A 454 4.84 29.78 -4.73
C LYS A 454 4.93 28.38 -4.11
N ASN A 455 5.48 28.29 -2.89
CA ASN A 455 5.59 27.01 -2.18
C ASN A 455 4.21 26.42 -1.82
N LEU A 456 3.20 27.24 -1.60
CA LEU A 456 1.84 26.78 -1.31
C LEU A 456 1.19 26.11 -2.53
N ILE A 457 1.41 26.64 -3.73
CA ILE A 457 0.79 26.16 -4.99
C ILE A 457 1.62 25.10 -5.71
N PHE A 458 2.81 24.80 -5.23
CA PHE A 458 3.66 23.75 -5.79
C PHE A 458 2.99 22.39 -5.68
N CYS A 459 3.01 21.62 -6.78
CA CYS A 459 2.41 20.29 -6.87
C CYS A 459 3.43 19.24 -7.33
N SER A 460 3.53 18.15 -6.60
CA SER A 460 4.33 16.99 -7.01
C SER A 460 3.42 15.88 -7.53
N LEU A 461 3.58 15.51 -8.79
CA LEU A 461 2.80 14.46 -9.45
C LEU A 461 3.51 13.12 -9.31
N LYS A 462 2.81 12.12 -8.78
CA LYS A 462 3.29 10.74 -8.68
C LYS A 462 2.58 9.85 -9.70
N PRO A 463 3.29 9.30 -10.69
CA PRO A 463 2.71 8.32 -11.61
C PRO A 463 2.35 7.03 -10.87
N ILE A 464 1.07 6.65 -10.87
CA ILE A 464 0.55 5.43 -10.25
C ILE A 464 -0.06 4.53 -11.32
N ILE A 465 0.24 3.23 -11.28
CA ILE A 465 -0.26 2.24 -12.24
C ILE A 465 -1.79 2.18 -12.19
N LYS A 466 -2.44 2.35 -13.36
CA LYS A 466 -3.90 2.23 -13.55
C LYS A 466 -4.35 0.79 -13.49
N ASP A 467 -3.71 -0.07 -14.29
CA ASP A 467 -3.99 -1.49 -14.38
C ASP A 467 -2.76 -2.31 -14.01
N LYS A 468 -2.85 -3.09 -12.94
CA LYS A 468 -1.77 -3.96 -12.46
C LYS A 468 -1.45 -5.11 -13.41
N LEU A 469 -2.41 -5.52 -14.24
CA LEU A 469 -2.27 -6.56 -15.27
C LEU A 469 -1.83 -5.99 -16.62
N GLY A 470 -1.97 -4.66 -16.81
CA GLY A 470 -1.55 -3.96 -18.00
C GLY A 470 -0.03 -3.83 -18.12
N ASP A 471 0.42 -3.32 -19.26
CA ASP A 471 1.84 -3.09 -19.51
C ASP A 471 2.39 -2.04 -18.54
N LYS A 472 3.33 -2.46 -17.69
CA LYS A 472 4.00 -1.61 -16.70
C LYS A 472 5.13 -0.78 -17.30
N LEU A 473 5.56 -1.08 -18.52
CA LEU A 473 6.63 -0.36 -19.21
C LEU A 473 6.09 0.79 -20.07
N SER A 474 4.77 0.86 -20.26
CA SER A 474 4.11 1.93 -20.99
C SER A 474 3.59 3.03 -20.05
N SER A 475 3.95 4.29 -20.33
CA SER A 475 3.48 5.46 -19.58
C SER A 475 1.95 5.67 -19.67
N GLU A 476 1.26 5.09 -20.68
CA GLU A 476 -0.20 5.16 -20.82
C GLU A 476 -0.92 4.43 -19.66
N ASN A 477 -0.27 3.44 -19.06
CA ASN A 477 -0.79 2.69 -17.92
C ASN A 477 -0.61 3.42 -16.57
N TYR A 478 -0.26 4.71 -16.58
CA TYR A 478 -0.07 5.49 -15.35
C TYR A 478 -1.04 6.67 -15.26
N ARG A 479 -1.46 6.99 -14.02
CA ARG A 479 -2.21 8.21 -13.65
C ARG A 479 -1.32 9.13 -12.84
N ALA A 480 -1.43 10.44 -13.08
CA ALA A 480 -0.77 11.45 -12.28
C ALA A 480 -1.58 11.76 -11.02
N ILE A 481 -1.09 11.35 -9.84
CA ILE A 481 -1.71 11.75 -8.57
C ILE A 481 -0.93 12.90 -7.98
N GLY A 482 -1.61 14.04 -7.80
CA GLY A 482 -1.02 15.27 -7.28
C GLY A 482 -0.90 15.25 -5.75
N SER A 483 0.27 15.61 -5.25
CA SER A 483 0.49 15.94 -3.84
C SER A 483 0.69 17.45 -3.72
N SER A 484 0.02 18.11 -2.78
CA SER A 484 0.07 19.55 -2.54
C SER A 484 0.42 19.86 -1.08
N SER A 485 0.68 21.13 -0.78
CA SER A 485 0.89 21.60 0.59
C SER A 485 -0.30 21.29 1.50
N LEU A 486 -0.03 21.05 2.77
CA LEU A 486 -1.07 20.83 3.79
C LEU A 486 -1.93 22.07 4.03
N LEU A 487 -1.33 23.26 4.01
CA LEU A 487 -2.07 24.52 4.17
C LEU A 487 -3.01 24.79 2.99
N LEU A 488 -2.65 24.36 1.78
CA LEU A 488 -3.56 24.43 0.64
C LEU A 488 -4.77 23.49 0.82
N LYS A 489 -4.58 22.35 1.44
CA LYS A 489 -5.71 21.47 1.81
C LYS A 489 -6.59 22.07 2.90
N VAL A 490 -6.02 22.84 3.82
CA VAL A 490 -6.81 23.60 4.80
C VAL A 490 -7.68 24.62 4.09
N LEU A 491 -7.12 25.38 3.13
CA LEU A 491 -7.89 26.34 2.32
C LEU A 491 -9.03 25.66 1.55
N ASP A 492 -8.74 24.52 0.92
CA ASP A 492 -9.76 23.71 0.23
C ASP A 492 -10.92 23.33 1.19
N TRP A 493 -10.58 22.91 2.42
CA TRP A 493 -11.58 22.58 3.45
C TRP A 493 -12.35 23.80 3.94
N VAL A 494 -11.70 24.96 4.11
CA VAL A 494 -12.37 26.20 4.48
C VAL A 494 -13.43 26.57 3.43
N ILE A 495 -13.07 26.56 2.14
CA ILE A 495 -14.01 26.84 1.05
C ILE A 495 -15.15 25.83 1.05
N PHE A 496 -14.84 24.54 1.24
CA PHE A 496 -15.86 23.50 1.28
C PHE A 496 -16.83 23.68 2.44
N ILE A 497 -16.36 23.97 3.65
CA ILE A 497 -17.20 24.17 4.83
C ILE A 497 -18.11 25.38 4.67
N LEU A 498 -17.57 26.50 4.17
CA LEU A 498 -18.32 27.74 3.96
C LEU A 498 -19.45 27.59 2.92
N TYR A 499 -19.18 26.86 1.86
CA TYR A 499 -20.07 26.78 0.71
C TYR A 499 -20.63 25.37 0.44
N GLU A 500 -20.62 24.47 1.43
CA GLU A 500 -21.09 23.07 1.27
C GLU A 500 -22.50 23.01 0.65
N SER A 501 -23.42 23.89 1.06
CA SER A 501 -24.78 23.96 0.51
C SER A 501 -24.84 24.36 -0.96
N ASN A 502 -23.97 25.30 -1.36
CA ASN A 502 -23.95 25.87 -2.70
C ASN A 502 -23.15 25.00 -3.70
N LEU A 503 -22.26 24.17 -3.17
CA LEU A 503 -21.41 23.26 -3.94
C LEU A 503 -22.06 21.88 -4.15
N LYS A 504 -23.34 21.73 -3.82
CA LYS A 504 -24.09 20.50 -4.09
C LYS A 504 -24.37 20.39 -5.59
N PRO A 505 -23.95 19.32 -6.27
CA PRO A 505 -24.35 19.04 -7.65
C PRO A 505 -25.74 18.41 -7.70
N SER A 506 -26.25 18.13 -8.90
CA SER A 506 -27.51 17.42 -9.16
C SER A 506 -27.72 16.19 -8.28
N GLU A 507 -28.95 15.88 -7.95
CA GLU A 507 -29.34 14.72 -7.17
C GLU A 507 -28.92 13.38 -7.82
N LEU A 508 -28.82 13.35 -9.14
CA LEU A 508 -28.40 12.17 -9.91
C LEU A 508 -26.89 12.03 -10.07
N GLN A 509 -26.10 13.01 -9.56
CA GLN A 509 -24.64 12.88 -9.41
C GLN A 509 -24.32 12.34 -8.00
N PHE A 510 -23.71 11.17 -7.90
CA PHE A 510 -23.40 10.51 -6.63
C PHE A 510 -21.92 10.62 -6.23
N GLY A 511 -21.06 11.01 -7.15
CA GLY A 511 -19.61 11.00 -6.95
C GLY A 511 -19.16 11.99 -5.87
N PHE A 512 -18.30 11.51 -4.98
CA PHE A 512 -17.56 12.29 -3.98
C PHE A 512 -18.40 13.17 -3.05
N GLN A 513 -19.64 12.82 -2.82
CA GLN A 513 -20.54 13.52 -1.89
C GLN A 513 -20.62 12.75 -0.56
N LYS A 514 -20.76 13.50 0.54
CA LYS A 514 -21.00 12.91 1.87
C LYS A 514 -22.24 12.01 1.85
N LYS A 515 -22.21 10.90 2.57
CA LYS A 515 -23.26 9.89 2.68
C LYS A 515 -23.62 9.16 1.36
N ASN A 516 -23.01 9.50 0.22
CA ASN A 516 -23.22 8.80 -1.04
C ASN A 516 -22.11 7.76 -1.29
N SER A 517 -22.44 6.72 -2.03
CA SER A 517 -21.51 5.65 -2.36
C SER A 517 -21.69 5.14 -3.80
N THR A 518 -20.63 4.51 -4.32
CA THR A 518 -20.71 3.79 -5.60
C THR A 518 -21.83 2.75 -5.61
N THR A 519 -22.11 2.10 -4.46
CA THR A 519 -23.20 1.13 -4.32
C THR A 519 -24.56 1.80 -4.45
N MET A 520 -24.76 3.00 -3.89
CA MET A 520 -26.01 3.76 -4.02
C MET A 520 -26.25 4.19 -5.48
N CYS A 521 -25.20 4.64 -6.18
CA CYS A 521 -25.26 4.97 -7.60
C CYS A 521 -25.66 3.74 -8.44
N SER A 522 -24.96 2.61 -8.26
CA SER A 522 -25.28 1.37 -8.96
C SER A 522 -26.66 0.81 -8.59
N TRP A 523 -27.10 0.99 -7.34
CA TRP A 523 -28.45 0.65 -6.89
C TRP A 523 -29.50 1.49 -7.64
N THR A 524 -29.27 2.79 -7.78
CA THR A 524 -30.19 3.67 -8.53
C THR A 524 -30.32 3.21 -9.99
N VAL A 525 -29.20 2.90 -10.65
CA VAL A 525 -29.22 2.34 -12.03
C VAL A 525 -29.98 1.01 -12.07
N ASN A 526 -29.65 0.06 -11.19
CA ASN A 526 -30.23 -1.28 -11.18
C ASN A 526 -31.73 -1.25 -10.90
N GLU A 527 -32.17 -0.46 -9.89
CA GLU A 527 -33.58 -0.40 -9.54
C GLU A 527 -34.39 0.40 -10.53
N THR A 528 -33.80 1.40 -11.22
CA THR A 528 -34.46 2.04 -12.36
C THR A 528 -34.72 1.03 -13.48
N VAL A 529 -33.71 0.22 -13.83
CA VAL A 529 -33.86 -0.85 -14.83
C VAL A 529 -34.92 -1.86 -14.39
N ASN A 530 -34.88 -2.37 -13.17
CA ASN A 530 -35.80 -3.36 -12.65
C ASN A 530 -37.24 -2.83 -12.61
N TYR A 531 -37.45 -1.53 -12.31
CA TYR A 531 -38.76 -0.91 -12.34
C TYR A 531 -39.46 -1.05 -13.70
N TYR A 532 -38.72 -0.83 -14.79
CA TYR A 532 -39.22 -0.98 -16.15
C TYR A 532 -39.37 -2.45 -16.56
N LEU A 533 -38.37 -3.29 -16.27
CA LEU A 533 -38.42 -4.73 -16.58
C LEU A 533 -39.60 -5.44 -15.90
N ASN A 534 -39.90 -5.08 -14.66
CA ASN A 534 -41.04 -5.60 -13.91
C ASN A 534 -42.40 -5.19 -14.52
N ARG A 535 -42.38 -4.25 -15.48
CA ARG A 535 -43.54 -3.76 -16.25
C ARG A 535 -43.46 -4.11 -17.72
N ASP A 536 -42.66 -5.16 -18.04
CA ASP A 536 -42.40 -5.66 -19.39
C ASP A 536 -41.91 -4.59 -20.39
N THR A 537 -41.29 -3.55 -19.90
CA THR A 537 -40.74 -2.47 -20.72
C THR A 537 -39.19 -2.59 -20.74
N PRO A 538 -38.58 -2.66 -21.95
CA PRO A 538 -37.14 -2.72 -22.07
C PRO A 538 -36.48 -1.39 -21.62
N VAL A 539 -35.20 -1.45 -21.26
CA VAL A 539 -34.40 -0.28 -21.02
C VAL A 539 -33.11 -0.35 -21.82
N PHE A 540 -32.86 0.68 -22.61
CA PHE A 540 -31.63 0.85 -23.35
C PHE A 540 -30.70 1.77 -22.55
N SER A 541 -29.45 1.36 -22.38
CA SER A 541 -28.46 2.12 -21.65
C SER A 541 -27.20 2.39 -22.46
N CYS A 542 -26.58 3.53 -22.24
CA CYS A 542 -25.26 3.85 -22.73
C CYS A 542 -24.34 4.27 -21.58
N PHE A 543 -23.28 3.51 -21.37
CA PHE A 543 -22.23 3.82 -20.38
C PHE A 543 -21.19 4.69 -21.05
N LEU A 544 -21.02 5.91 -20.59
CA LEU A 544 -20.08 6.90 -21.12
C LEU A 544 -18.80 6.92 -20.29
N ASP A 545 -17.66 6.68 -20.95
CA ASP A 545 -16.32 6.89 -20.36
C ASP A 545 -15.73 8.18 -20.93
N LEU A 546 -15.37 9.11 -20.06
CA LEU A 546 -14.77 10.38 -20.48
C LEU A 546 -13.25 10.28 -20.53
N SER A 547 -12.65 10.70 -21.66
CA SER A 547 -11.20 10.64 -21.82
C SER A 547 -10.51 11.70 -20.95
N LYS A 548 -9.71 11.28 -19.96
CA LYS A 548 -8.87 12.18 -19.13
C LYS A 548 -9.66 13.38 -18.57
N ALA A 549 -10.87 13.13 -18.10
CA ALA A 549 -11.87 14.12 -17.75
C ALA A 549 -11.36 15.20 -16.77
N PHE A 550 -10.69 14.77 -15.68
CA PHE A 550 -10.11 15.69 -14.69
C PHE A 550 -8.97 16.54 -15.26
N ASP A 551 -8.22 15.98 -16.20
CA ASP A 551 -7.01 16.61 -16.75
C ASP A 551 -7.34 17.66 -17.83
N LEU A 552 -8.58 17.65 -18.37
CA LEU A 552 -9.03 18.51 -19.47
C LEU A 552 -10.02 19.61 -19.03
N VAL A 553 -10.23 19.81 -17.74
CA VAL A 553 -11.13 20.86 -17.24
C VAL A 553 -10.59 22.25 -17.58
N SER A 554 -11.37 23.05 -18.31
CA SER A 554 -11.04 24.44 -18.66
C SER A 554 -11.24 25.34 -17.42
N PHE A 555 -10.20 26.15 -17.10
CA PHE A 555 -10.24 27.06 -15.95
C PHE A 555 -11.27 28.17 -16.16
N SER A 556 -11.32 28.78 -17.34
CA SER A 556 -12.27 29.86 -17.67
C SER A 556 -13.71 29.41 -17.50
N LYS A 557 -14.07 28.23 -18.02
CA LYS A 557 -15.41 27.65 -17.90
C LYS A 557 -15.73 27.23 -16.46
N LEU A 558 -14.77 26.67 -15.73
CA LEU A 558 -14.94 26.29 -14.34
C LEU A 558 -15.25 27.52 -13.46
N PHE A 559 -14.43 28.56 -13.55
CA PHE A 559 -14.61 29.77 -12.74
C PHE A 559 -15.92 30.50 -13.10
N SER A 560 -16.32 30.51 -14.36
CA SER A 560 -17.64 31.04 -14.78
C SER A 560 -18.79 30.28 -14.11
N LYS A 561 -18.71 28.95 -13.95
CA LYS A 561 -19.74 28.14 -13.25
C LYS A 561 -19.75 28.36 -11.74
N LEU A 562 -18.60 28.73 -11.17
CA LEU A 562 -18.49 29.01 -9.75
C LEU A 562 -19.01 30.39 -9.33
N LYS A 563 -19.12 31.38 -10.27
CA LYS A 563 -19.57 32.76 -9.97
C LYS A 563 -20.89 32.84 -9.18
N ASN A 564 -21.81 31.89 -9.38
CA ASN A 564 -23.09 31.85 -8.70
C ASN A 564 -23.13 30.90 -7.49
N ARG A 565 -22.01 30.27 -7.13
CA ARG A 565 -21.95 29.24 -6.11
C ARG A 565 -21.08 29.62 -4.91
N ILE A 566 -20.02 30.37 -5.14
CA ILE A 566 -19.10 30.82 -4.09
C ILE A 566 -18.75 32.31 -4.28
N GLY A 567 -18.26 32.95 -3.22
CA GLY A 567 -17.92 34.37 -3.23
C GLY A 567 -16.80 34.72 -4.23
N ALA A 568 -16.89 35.92 -4.82
CA ALA A 568 -15.98 36.36 -5.86
C ALA A 568 -14.52 36.39 -5.39
N ILE A 569 -14.25 36.76 -4.15
CA ILE A 569 -12.91 36.81 -3.55
C ILE A 569 -12.26 35.41 -3.47
N PHE A 570 -13.05 34.38 -3.19
CA PHE A 570 -12.59 33.00 -3.17
C PHE A 570 -12.32 32.45 -4.58
N ILE A 571 -13.16 32.82 -5.55
CA ILE A 571 -12.92 32.43 -6.97
C ILE A 571 -11.66 33.08 -7.49
N ARG A 572 -11.43 34.36 -7.17
CA ARG A 572 -10.20 35.06 -7.53
C ARG A 572 -8.97 34.36 -6.99
N LEU A 573 -8.99 33.95 -5.72
CA LEU A 573 -7.88 33.23 -5.11
C LEU A 573 -7.66 31.85 -5.75
N LEU A 574 -8.75 31.10 -6.01
CA LEU A 574 -8.69 29.82 -6.73
C LEU A 574 -8.14 30.01 -8.16
N ALA A 575 -8.58 31.05 -8.87
CA ALA A 575 -8.07 31.36 -10.20
C ALA A 575 -6.56 31.61 -10.18
N PHE A 576 -6.06 32.40 -9.21
CA PHE A 576 -4.62 32.59 -9.02
C PHE A 576 -3.90 31.26 -8.77
N ILE A 577 -4.41 30.43 -7.85
CA ILE A 577 -3.81 29.14 -7.49
C ILE A 577 -3.71 28.22 -8.70
N TYR A 578 -4.76 28.12 -9.53
CA TYR A 578 -4.78 27.21 -10.69
C TYR A 578 -3.92 27.76 -11.85
N THR A 579 -3.91 29.09 -12.08
CA THR A 579 -3.17 29.71 -13.18
C THR A 579 -1.66 29.69 -12.95
N PHE A 580 -1.22 29.92 -11.71
CA PHE A 580 0.21 30.05 -11.37
C PHE A 580 0.82 28.80 -10.74
N GLN A 581 0.07 27.68 -10.66
CA GLN A 581 0.62 26.46 -10.12
C GLN A 581 1.78 25.91 -10.96
N SER A 582 2.84 25.47 -10.28
CA SER A 582 3.96 24.77 -10.90
C SER A 582 3.97 23.31 -10.46
N CYS A 583 4.26 22.42 -11.40
CA CYS A 583 4.28 20.97 -11.19
C CYS A 583 5.65 20.38 -11.47
N CYS A 584 5.98 19.30 -10.73
CA CYS A 584 7.06 18.39 -11.11
C CYS A 584 6.57 16.94 -10.98
N VAL A 585 7.28 16.01 -11.60
CA VAL A 585 7.01 14.57 -11.45
C VAL A 585 8.02 13.94 -10.47
N ASP A 586 7.51 13.21 -9.49
CA ASP A 586 8.32 12.39 -8.56
C ASP A 586 8.27 10.91 -9.00
N TRP A 587 9.38 10.41 -9.55
CA TRP A 587 9.54 9.00 -9.90
C TRP A 587 10.61 8.33 -9.05
N ALA A 588 10.19 7.41 -8.19
CA ALA A 588 11.08 6.65 -7.32
C ALA A 588 12.05 7.51 -6.48
N GLY A 589 11.59 8.70 -6.06
CA GLY A 589 12.35 9.66 -5.24
C GLY A 589 13.17 10.68 -6.04
N SER A 590 13.16 10.61 -7.37
CA SER A 590 13.82 11.61 -8.23
C SER A 590 12.78 12.54 -8.84
N LYS A 591 13.02 13.86 -8.81
CA LYS A 591 12.14 14.91 -9.34
C LYS A 591 12.54 15.27 -10.77
N SER A 592 11.53 15.59 -11.59
CA SER A 592 11.69 16.15 -12.93
C SER A 592 11.95 17.66 -12.90
N ASN A 593 12.19 18.24 -14.07
CA ASN A 593 12.07 19.66 -14.27
C ASN A 593 10.65 20.15 -13.98
N LEU A 594 10.53 21.46 -13.63
CA LEU A 594 9.25 22.13 -13.39
C LEU A 594 8.52 22.39 -14.71
N PHE A 595 7.20 22.34 -14.69
CA PHE A 595 6.35 22.76 -15.78
C PHE A 595 5.06 23.42 -15.26
N ASN A 596 4.48 24.32 -16.05
CA ASN A 596 3.24 25.00 -15.74
C ASN A 596 2.05 24.27 -16.35
N VAL A 597 0.85 24.56 -15.87
CA VAL A 597 -0.42 23.91 -16.20
C VAL A 597 -1.44 24.98 -16.55
N SER A 598 -2.12 24.86 -17.70
CA SER A 598 -3.17 25.79 -18.14
C SER A 598 -4.59 25.22 -18.09
N CYS A 599 -4.74 23.89 -17.91
CA CYS A 599 -6.03 23.23 -17.74
C CYS A 599 -5.92 22.04 -16.79
N GLY A 600 -7.06 21.51 -16.37
CA GLY A 600 -7.13 20.34 -15.49
C GLY A 600 -7.15 20.68 -14.01
N ILE A 601 -7.86 19.88 -13.25
CA ILE A 601 -7.95 19.99 -11.78
C ILE A 601 -7.09 18.93 -11.11
N ARG A 602 -6.48 19.27 -9.98
CA ARG A 602 -5.50 18.43 -9.28
C ARG A 602 -6.13 17.12 -8.79
N GLN A 603 -5.73 16.00 -9.36
CA GLN A 603 -6.13 14.67 -8.86
C GLN A 603 -5.50 14.42 -7.48
N GLY A 604 -6.30 14.51 -6.42
CA GLY A 604 -5.85 14.34 -5.02
C GLY A 604 -6.03 15.56 -4.13
N ALA A 605 -6.51 16.69 -4.64
CA ALA A 605 -6.97 17.82 -3.83
C ALA A 605 -8.37 17.59 -3.26
N VAL A 606 -8.73 18.32 -2.22
CA VAL A 606 -10.02 18.15 -1.52
C VAL A 606 -11.20 18.62 -2.39
N LEU A 607 -11.07 19.77 -3.00
CA LEU A 607 -12.14 20.38 -3.82
C LEU A 607 -12.27 19.76 -5.21
N SER A 608 -11.21 19.19 -5.79
CA SER A 608 -11.21 18.76 -7.19
C SER A 608 -12.37 17.85 -7.60
N PRO A 609 -12.76 16.82 -6.82
CA PRO A 609 -13.90 15.99 -7.19
C PRO A 609 -15.23 16.75 -7.26
N ILE A 610 -15.41 17.70 -6.35
CA ILE A 610 -16.61 18.54 -6.29
C ILE A 610 -16.62 19.53 -7.45
N LEU A 611 -15.49 20.18 -7.72
CA LEU A 611 -15.33 21.10 -8.84
C LEU A 611 -15.62 20.40 -10.17
N PHE A 612 -15.17 19.16 -10.35
CA PHE A 612 -15.51 18.35 -11.53
C PHE A 612 -17.01 18.09 -11.63
N SER A 613 -17.62 17.67 -10.51
CA SER A 613 -19.08 17.44 -10.49
C SER A 613 -19.88 18.68 -10.87
N ILE A 614 -19.46 19.87 -10.39
CA ILE A 614 -20.06 21.16 -10.77
C ILE A 614 -19.81 21.50 -12.23
N TYR A 615 -18.62 21.17 -12.74
CA TYR A 615 -18.23 21.44 -14.12
C TYR A 615 -19.17 20.79 -15.13
N ILE A 616 -19.67 19.58 -14.83
CA ILE A 616 -20.60 18.83 -15.69
C ILE A 616 -22.07 18.91 -15.22
N ASP A 617 -22.36 19.63 -14.13
CA ASP A 617 -23.67 19.59 -13.44
C ASP A 617 -24.84 19.97 -14.35
N ASP A 618 -24.68 20.98 -15.19
CA ASP A 618 -25.76 21.45 -16.08
C ASP A 618 -26.17 20.40 -17.11
N LEU A 619 -25.33 19.39 -17.40
CA LEU A 619 -25.71 18.27 -18.27
C LEU A 619 -26.93 17.52 -17.73
N PHE A 620 -26.98 17.32 -16.39
CA PHE A 620 -28.10 16.63 -15.78
C PHE A 620 -29.42 17.42 -15.94
N ASN A 621 -29.34 18.76 -15.81
CA ASN A 621 -30.49 19.62 -15.99
C ASN A 621 -30.93 19.66 -17.47
N VAL A 622 -30.01 19.79 -18.40
CA VAL A 622 -30.32 19.81 -19.86
C VAL A 622 -30.99 18.50 -20.28
N LEU A 623 -30.49 17.36 -19.79
CA LEU A 623 -31.10 16.06 -20.11
C LEU A 623 -32.45 15.86 -19.42
N SER A 624 -32.62 16.34 -18.18
CA SER A 624 -33.93 16.24 -17.49
C SER A 624 -35.04 17.07 -18.18
N CYS A 625 -34.68 18.17 -18.81
CA CYS A 625 -35.59 19.03 -19.57
C CYS A 625 -35.79 18.56 -21.03
N SER A 626 -35.07 17.53 -21.48
CA SER A 626 -35.14 17.08 -22.88
C SER A 626 -36.42 16.32 -23.23
N GLY A 627 -37.15 15.83 -22.23
CA GLY A 627 -38.34 14.97 -22.40
C GLY A 627 -38.04 13.51 -22.72
N PHE A 628 -36.78 13.13 -22.87
CA PHE A 628 -36.33 11.74 -23.09
C PHE A 628 -35.85 11.08 -21.81
N GLY A 629 -35.66 9.76 -21.84
CA GLY A 629 -35.10 8.99 -20.74
C GLY A 629 -36.11 8.38 -19.77
N CYS A 630 -35.60 7.64 -18.78
CA CYS A 630 -36.44 6.96 -17.80
C CYS A 630 -37.03 7.93 -16.77
N HIS A 631 -38.33 7.77 -16.46
CA HIS A 631 -39.04 8.51 -15.44
C HIS A 631 -39.80 7.54 -14.52
N ILE A 632 -39.80 7.79 -13.21
CA ILE A 632 -40.53 7.01 -12.23
C ILE A 632 -41.30 8.01 -11.33
N ASN A 633 -42.61 7.91 -11.30
CA ASN A 633 -43.48 8.89 -10.59
C ASN A 633 -43.17 10.35 -10.97
N ASN A 634 -43.04 10.65 -12.27
CA ASN A 634 -42.63 11.93 -12.84
C ASN A 634 -41.27 12.46 -12.41
N VAL A 635 -40.44 11.63 -11.77
CA VAL A 635 -39.05 11.96 -11.43
C VAL A 635 -38.14 11.38 -12.48
N PHE A 636 -37.21 12.19 -12.97
CA PHE A 636 -36.25 11.81 -14.02
C PHE A 636 -35.11 10.94 -13.49
N TYR A 637 -34.80 9.84 -14.21
CA TYR A 637 -33.69 8.91 -13.96
C TYR A 637 -32.89 8.60 -15.23
N GLY A 638 -33.07 9.43 -16.27
CA GLY A 638 -32.44 9.17 -17.58
C GLY A 638 -30.93 9.34 -17.61
N ILE A 639 -30.32 10.02 -16.64
CA ILE A 639 -28.87 10.06 -16.44
C ILE A 639 -28.54 9.80 -15.00
N VAL A 640 -27.56 8.94 -14.75
CA VAL A 640 -26.98 8.71 -13.41
C VAL A 640 -25.47 8.83 -13.52
N GLY A 641 -24.85 9.56 -12.60
CA GLY A 641 -23.41 9.83 -12.64
C GLY A 641 -22.67 9.54 -11.34
N TYR A 642 -21.43 9.08 -11.49
CA TYR A 642 -20.45 9.00 -10.38
C TYR A 642 -19.15 9.65 -10.86
N ALA A 643 -19.02 10.94 -10.64
CA ALA A 643 -17.97 11.79 -11.22
C ALA A 643 -17.99 11.72 -12.76
N ASP A 644 -16.94 11.19 -13.38
CA ASP A 644 -16.79 11.02 -14.83
C ASP A 644 -17.48 9.76 -15.41
N ASP A 645 -17.87 8.81 -14.56
CA ASP A 645 -18.64 7.64 -14.98
C ASP A 645 -20.12 8.02 -15.09
N LEU A 646 -20.64 8.16 -16.33
CA LEU A 646 -22.01 8.55 -16.62
C LEU A 646 -22.77 7.39 -17.31
N VAL A 647 -24.03 7.22 -16.93
CA VAL A 647 -24.93 6.23 -17.55
C VAL A 647 -26.18 6.94 -18.04
N LEU A 648 -26.52 6.79 -19.32
CA LEU A 648 -27.78 7.22 -19.90
C LEU A 648 -28.77 6.04 -19.92
N LEU A 649 -30.03 6.28 -19.55
CA LEU A 649 -31.10 5.28 -19.49
C LEU A 649 -32.35 5.77 -20.21
N SER A 650 -32.85 5.01 -21.18
CA SER A 650 -34.09 5.32 -21.89
C SER A 650 -34.92 4.05 -22.15
N PRO A 651 -36.26 4.13 -22.06
CA PRO A 651 -37.13 3.01 -22.42
C PRO A 651 -37.17 2.73 -23.94
N ASP A 652 -36.73 3.66 -24.75
CA ASP A 652 -36.69 3.53 -26.19
C ASP A 652 -35.31 3.90 -26.77
N LEU A 653 -35.01 3.33 -27.94
CA LEU A 653 -33.70 3.49 -28.57
C LEU A 653 -33.49 4.87 -29.19
N GLN A 654 -34.56 5.46 -29.74
CA GLN A 654 -34.47 6.80 -30.34
C GLN A 654 -34.25 7.85 -29.28
N GLY A 655 -34.96 7.75 -28.12
CA GLY A 655 -34.74 8.60 -26.98
C GLY A 655 -33.32 8.49 -26.44
N LEU A 656 -32.73 7.28 -26.40
CA LEU A 656 -31.32 7.11 -26.00
C LEU A 656 -30.38 7.83 -26.99
N GLN A 657 -30.58 7.75 -28.31
CA GLN A 657 -29.80 8.46 -29.31
C GLN A 657 -29.90 9.98 -29.12
N CYS A 658 -31.12 10.52 -28.94
CA CYS A 658 -31.31 11.95 -28.69
C CYS A 658 -30.57 12.42 -27.42
N MET A 659 -30.69 11.67 -26.33
CA MET A 659 -29.94 11.96 -25.08
C MET A 659 -28.44 11.91 -25.27
N PHE A 660 -27.95 10.94 -26.04
CA PHE A 660 -26.53 10.79 -26.35
C PHE A 660 -26.01 11.98 -27.16
N ASP A 661 -26.76 12.45 -28.17
CA ASP A 661 -26.40 13.61 -29.02
C ASP A 661 -26.36 14.91 -28.20
N ILE A 662 -27.35 15.09 -27.30
CA ILE A 662 -27.37 16.22 -26.34
C ILE A 662 -26.14 16.15 -25.44
N ALA A 663 -25.87 14.98 -24.85
CA ALA A 663 -24.70 14.81 -23.97
C ALA A 663 -23.39 15.08 -24.70
N LYS A 664 -23.23 14.55 -25.93
CA LYS A 664 -22.06 14.81 -26.76
C LYS A 664 -21.87 16.31 -27.02
N SER A 665 -22.91 16.99 -27.51
CA SER A 665 -22.84 18.42 -27.81
C SER A 665 -22.48 19.26 -26.57
N PHE A 666 -23.02 18.88 -25.41
CA PHE A 666 -22.70 19.55 -24.15
C PHE A 666 -21.25 19.31 -23.70
N LEU A 667 -20.79 18.06 -23.77
CA LEU A 667 -19.43 17.69 -23.39
C LEU A 667 -18.38 18.34 -24.33
N ASP A 668 -18.64 18.36 -25.64
CA ASP A 668 -17.78 19.02 -26.62
C ASP A 668 -17.65 20.55 -26.32
N LYS A 669 -18.74 21.21 -25.94
CA LYS A 669 -18.71 22.63 -25.50
C LYS A 669 -17.84 22.82 -24.26
N LEU A 670 -17.76 21.83 -23.38
CA LEU A 670 -16.87 21.87 -22.22
C LEU A 670 -15.41 21.50 -22.54
N GLY A 671 -15.12 20.98 -23.74
CA GLY A 671 -13.80 20.47 -24.13
C GLY A 671 -13.55 19.02 -23.65
N LEU A 672 -14.60 18.31 -23.19
CA LEU A 672 -14.50 16.93 -22.76
C LEU A 672 -14.86 15.97 -23.92
N LYS A 673 -14.15 14.86 -24.03
CA LYS A 673 -14.35 13.90 -25.13
C LYS A 673 -14.81 12.55 -24.60
N ILE A 674 -15.82 11.97 -25.27
CA ILE A 674 -16.27 10.59 -25.03
C ILE A 674 -15.17 9.63 -25.53
N SER A 675 -14.77 8.69 -24.69
CA SER A 675 -13.73 7.70 -24.98
C SER A 675 -14.27 6.55 -25.81
N VAL A 676 -13.80 6.43 -27.04
CA VAL A 676 -14.11 5.29 -27.94
C VAL A 676 -12.84 4.78 -28.60
N ASP A 677 -12.71 3.46 -28.72
CA ASP A 677 -11.62 2.82 -29.46
C ASP A 677 -12.10 2.54 -30.90
N ARG A 678 -11.73 3.42 -31.83
CA ARG A 678 -12.12 3.32 -33.24
C ARG A 678 -11.44 2.17 -33.97
N ILE A 679 -10.30 1.67 -33.48
CA ILE A 679 -9.53 0.58 -34.08
C ILE A 679 -10.08 -0.79 -33.63
N LYS A 680 -10.42 -0.89 -32.35
CA LYS A 680 -10.94 -2.11 -31.71
C LYS A 680 -12.24 -1.81 -30.98
N PRO A 681 -13.37 -1.65 -31.69
CA PRO A 681 -14.66 -1.23 -31.10
C PRO A 681 -15.07 -2.05 -29.87
N LEU A 682 -14.85 -3.37 -29.88
CA LEU A 682 -15.17 -4.25 -28.77
C LEU A 682 -14.34 -3.97 -27.50
N LYS A 683 -13.20 -3.27 -27.62
CA LYS A 683 -12.37 -2.83 -26.49
C LYS A 683 -12.74 -1.42 -26.02
N SER A 684 -13.63 -0.73 -26.71
CA SER A 684 -14.15 0.56 -26.30
C SER A 684 -14.70 0.47 -24.86
N LYS A 685 -14.44 1.49 -24.06
CA LYS A 685 -14.99 1.58 -22.71
C LYS A 685 -16.44 2.10 -22.74
N THR A 686 -16.73 3.05 -23.65
CA THR A 686 -18.10 3.46 -23.92
C THR A 686 -18.81 2.34 -24.66
N LYS A 687 -19.93 1.83 -24.09
CA LYS A 687 -20.72 0.71 -24.62
C LYS A 687 -22.19 0.87 -24.31
N CYS A 688 -23.00 0.25 -25.15
CA CYS A 688 -24.44 0.14 -24.93
C CYS A 688 -24.84 -1.24 -24.40
N LEU A 689 -25.90 -1.28 -23.57
CA LEU A 689 -26.49 -2.49 -23.04
C LEU A 689 -28.03 -2.37 -23.09
N ALA A 690 -28.68 -3.34 -23.72
CA ALA A 690 -30.13 -3.41 -23.77
C ALA A 690 -30.65 -4.41 -22.73
N PHE A 691 -31.44 -3.96 -21.81
CA PHE A 691 -32.08 -4.76 -20.77
C PHE A 691 -33.46 -5.21 -21.21
N GLY A 692 -33.79 -6.51 -21.04
CA GLY A 692 -35.12 -7.06 -21.26
C GLY A 692 -35.59 -7.12 -22.74
N SER A 693 -34.72 -6.75 -23.68
CA SER A 693 -35.08 -6.74 -25.10
C SER A 693 -34.11 -7.60 -25.92
N LYS A 694 -34.63 -8.18 -26.97
CA LYS A 694 -33.84 -8.62 -28.14
C LYS A 694 -33.65 -7.38 -28.99
N TYR A 695 -32.53 -6.68 -28.84
CA TYR A 695 -32.16 -5.58 -29.72
C TYR A 695 -31.87 -6.09 -31.12
N ASP A 696 -32.20 -5.29 -32.11
CA ASP A 696 -31.78 -5.55 -33.47
C ASP A 696 -30.28 -5.25 -33.58
N PRO A 697 -29.44 -6.23 -33.86
CA PRO A 697 -27.98 -6.04 -33.93
C PRO A 697 -27.54 -5.09 -35.05
N THR A 698 -28.45 -4.70 -35.94
CA THR A 698 -28.20 -3.75 -37.03
C THR A 698 -28.41 -2.30 -36.63
N VAL A 699 -29.03 -2.02 -35.48
CA VAL A 699 -29.30 -0.66 -34.99
C VAL A 699 -28.34 -0.31 -33.87
N PHE A 700 -27.54 0.74 -34.06
CA PHE A 700 -26.53 1.20 -33.15
C PHE A 700 -26.76 2.66 -32.70
N ILE A 701 -26.32 2.98 -31.49
CA ILE A 701 -26.14 4.37 -31.09
C ILE A 701 -24.89 4.91 -31.79
N LYS A 702 -24.99 6.06 -32.42
CA LYS A 702 -23.94 6.63 -33.27
C LYS A 702 -23.24 7.81 -32.58
N LEU A 703 -21.92 7.80 -32.61
CA LEU A 703 -21.06 8.92 -32.29
C LEU A 703 -20.42 9.40 -33.59
N ASP A 704 -20.99 10.43 -34.23
CA ASP A 704 -20.66 10.82 -35.60
C ASP A 704 -20.82 9.60 -36.53
N ASN A 705 -19.75 9.14 -37.18
CA ASN A 705 -19.73 7.95 -38.05
C ASN A 705 -19.31 6.66 -37.31
N PHE A 706 -19.15 6.70 -35.98
CA PHE A 706 -18.74 5.54 -35.18
C PHE A 706 -19.93 4.91 -34.47
N GLU A 707 -20.13 3.61 -34.68
CA GLU A 707 -21.19 2.83 -34.05
C GLU A 707 -20.70 2.33 -32.66
N ILE A 708 -21.40 2.73 -31.60
CA ILE A 708 -21.06 2.31 -30.24
C ILE A 708 -21.48 0.84 -30.10
N PRO A 709 -20.54 -0.03 -29.64
CA PRO A 709 -20.81 -1.47 -29.59
C PRO A 709 -21.80 -1.83 -28.48
N TRP A 710 -22.71 -2.77 -28.80
CA TRP A 710 -23.55 -3.44 -27.82
C TRP A 710 -22.75 -4.48 -27.05
N CYS A 711 -23.15 -4.72 -25.80
CA CYS A 711 -22.59 -5.77 -24.96
C CYS A 711 -23.69 -6.51 -24.20
N ASP A 712 -23.45 -7.77 -23.85
CA ASP A 712 -24.39 -8.59 -23.07
C ASP A 712 -24.23 -8.33 -21.56
N SER A 713 -23.06 -7.81 -21.15
CA SER A 713 -22.76 -7.42 -19.77
C SER A 713 -21.77 -6.27 -19.72
N TYR A 714 -21.91 -5.42 -18.72
CA TYR A 714 -21.05 -4.27 -18.49
C TYR A 714 -20.67 -4.15 -17.02
N LYS A 715 -19.38 -3.83 -16.73
CA LYS A 715 -18.91 -3.60 -15.37
C LYS A 715 -19.02 -2.12 -15.04
N HIS A 716 -20.03 -1.73 -14.26
CA HIS A 716 -20.27 -0.37 -13.80
C HIS A 716 -19.94 -0.24 -12.31
N LEU A 717 -19.03 0.67 -11.95
CA LEU A 717 -18.60 0.94 -10.56
C LEU A 717 -18.29 -0.33 -9.75
N GLY A 718 -17.70 -1.33 -10.37
CA GLY A 718 -17.34 -2.61 -9.73
C GLY A 718 -18.45 -3.66 -9.65
N HIS A 719 -19.66 -3.38 -10.15
CA HIS A 719 -20.78 -4.32 -10.30
C HIS A 719 -20.90 -4.78 -11.77
N THR A 720 -21.23 -6.03 -11.99
CA THR A 720 -21.46 -6.56 -13.34
C THR A 720 -22.96 -6.60 -13.60
N LEU A 721 -23.42 -5.71 -14.48
CA LEU A 721 -24.79 -5.67 -14.98
C LEU A 721 -24.91 -6.59 -16.19
N HIS A 722 -26.02 -7.28 -16.33
CA HIS A 722 -26.29 -8.21 -17.44
C HIS A 722 -27.62 -7.88 -18.12
N LYS A 723 -27.74 -8.12 -19.44
CA LYS A 723 -28.90 -7.80 -20.29
C LYS A 723 -30.25 -8.31 -19.77
N ASN A 724 -30.28 -9.36 -18.96
CA ASN A 724 -31.52 -9.89 -18.39
C ASN A 724 -31.91 -9.18 -17.06
N GLY A 725 -31.18 -8.14 -16.63
CA GLY A 725 -31.42 -7.45 -15.36
C GLY A 725 -30.99 -8.23 -14.11
N SER A 726 -30.57 -9.49 -14.26
CA SER A 726 -30.17 -10.32 -13.12
C SER A 726 -28.71 -10.07 -12.72
N LEU A 727 -28.44 -10.05 -11.43
CA LEU A 727 -27.09 -9.94 -10.86
C LEU A 727 -26.41 -11.30 -10.62
N LYS A 728 -26.99 -12.42 -11.12
CA LYS A 728 -26.38 -13.77 -10.98
C LYS A 728 -24.95 -13.82 -11.52
N LEU A 729 -24.68 -13.16 -12.64
CA LEU A 729 -23.32 -13.09 -13.21
C LEU A 729 -22.33 -12.37 -12.26
N ASP A 730 -22.77 -11.31 -11.60
CA ASP A 730 -21.94 -10.61 -10.59
C ASP A 730 -21.65 -11.50 -9.39
N VAL A 731 -22.66 -12.23 -8.90
CA VAL A 731 -22.51 -13.24 -7.82
C VAL A 731 -21.49 -14.29 -8.21
N ASP A 732 -21.57 -14.84 -9.43
CA ASP A 732 -20.64 -15.86 -9.93
C ASP A 732 -19.20 -15.35 -10.04
N ILE A 733 -19.00 -14.16 -10.56
CA ILE A 733 -17.68 -13.54 -10.67
C ILE A 733 -17.07 -13.35 -9.26
N LYS A 734 -17.86 -12.84 -8.30
CA LYS A 734 -17.40 -12.64 -6.92
C LYS A 734 -17.12 -13.99 -6.22
N LYS A 735 -17.95 -15.00 -6.45
CA LYS A 735 -17.72 -16.37 -5.94
C LYS A 735 -16.40 -16.93 -6.45
N ARG A 736 -16.11 -16.84 -7.76
CA ARG A 736 -14.85 -17.31 -8.36
C ARG A 736 -13.65 -16.57 -7.76
N SER A 737 -13.75 -15.25 -7.63
CA SER A 737 -12.72 -14.44 -6.99
C SER A 737 -12.48 -14.84 -5.53
N PHE A 738 -13.56 -15.07 -4.77
CA PHE A 738 -13.50 -15.52 -3.38
C PHE A 738 -12.76 -16.85 -3.23
N ILE A 739 -13.12 -17.83 -4.05
CA ILE A 739 -12.49 -19.15 -4.05
C ILE A 739 -11.01 -19.05 -4.49
N GLY A 740 -10.71 -18.32 -5.55
CA GLY A 740 -9.35 -18.14 -6.06
C GLY A 740 -8.43 -17.52 -5.01
N THR A 741 -8.85 -16.41 -4.42
CA THR A 741 -8.05 -15.74 -3.38
C THR A 741 -7.91 -16.58 -2.11
N PHE A 742 -8.92 -17.41 -1.77
CA PHE A 742 -8.78 -18.37 -0.67
C PHE A 742 -7.64 -19.37 -0.92
N TYR A 743 -7.56 -19.97 -2.11
CA TYR A 743 -6.50 -20.91 -2.41
C TYR A 743 -5.12 -20.25 -2.51
N GLU A 744 -5.02 -19.02 -3.01
CA GLU A 744 -3.80 -18.22 -2.96
C GLU A 744 -3.33 -18.00 -1.52
N LEU A 745 -4.24 -17.55 -0.64
CA LEU A 745 -3.93 -17.36 0.79
C LEU A 745 -3.52 -18.69 1.46
N LYS A 746 -4.21 -19.78 1.14
CA LYS A 746 -3.89 -21.10 1.68
C LYS A 746 -2.48 -21.56 1.28
N GLN A 747 -2.06 -21.28 0.06
CA GLN A 747 -0.73 -21.62 -0.45
C GLN A 747 0.37 -20.76 0.20
N GLU A 748 0.10 -19.45 0.41
CA GLU A 748 1.03 -18.53 1.04
C GLU A 748 1.19 -18.75 2.55
N LEU A 749 0.11 -19.11 3.21
CA LEU A 749 0.00 -19.21 4.67
C LEU A 749 0.13 -20.65 5.16
N LYS A 750 0.94 -21.47 4.54
CA LYS A 750 1.17 -22.88 4.93
C LYS A 750 1.03 -23.09 6.43
N SER A 751 0.06 -23.91 6.87
CA SER A 751 -0.17 -24.32 8.26
C SER A 751 -0.40 -23.20 9.31
N GLN A 752 -1.32 -22.27 9.10
CA GLN A 752 -1.72 -21.30 10.12
C GLN A 752 -2.80 -21.87 11.07
N HIS A 753 -2.85 -21.33 12.30
CA HIS A 753 -3.93 -21.67 13.24
C HIS A 753 -5.31 -21.33 12.62
N PRO A 754 -6.31 -22.24 12.69
CA PRO A 754 -7.60 -22.05 12.01
C PRO A 754 -8.30 -20.73 12.31
N LEU A 755 -8.28 -20.27 13.57
CA LEU A 755 -8.87 -18.97 13.95
C LEU A 755 -8.18 -17.79 13.30
N VAL A 756 -6.85 -17.79 13.20
CA VAL A 756 -6.07 -16.74 12.53
C VAL A 756 -6.39 -16.74 11.04
N PHE A 757 -6.43 -17.93 10.43
CA PHE A 757 -6.72 -18.06 9.01
C PHE A 757 -8.16 -17.61 8.69
N MET A 758 -9.14 -18.01 9.51
CA MET A 758 -10.54 -17.59 9.30
C MET A 758 -10.72 -16.07 9.46
N ASN A 759 -10.03 -15.44 10.41
CA ASN A 759 -10.04 -13.99 10.53
C ASN A 759 -9.42 -13.27 9.31
N LEU A 760 -8.36 -13.83 8.73
CA LEU A 760 -7.80 -13.32 7.48
C LEU A 760 -8.81 -13.45 6.33
N ILE A 761 -9.54 -14.55 6.26
CA ILE A 761 -10.63 -14.74 5.32
C ILE A 761 -11.71 -13.67 5.54
N MET A 762 -12.11 -13.41 6.79
CA MET A 762 -13.07 -12.37 7.12
C MET A 762 -12.59 -10.98 6.68
N VAL A 763 -11.33 -10.65 6.87
CA VAL A 763 -10.77 -9.33 6.52
C VAL A 763 -10.52 -9.20 5.02
N TYR A 764 -10.04 -10.22 4.32
CA TYR A 764 -9.60 -10.12 2.93
C TYR A 764 -10.60 -10.62 1.90
N LEU A 765 -11.38 -11.64 2.24
CA LEU A 765 -12.23 -12.34 1.29
C LEU A 765 -13.71 -12.04 1.44
N SER A 766 -14.15 -11.73 2.66
CA SER A 766 -15.58 -11.51 2.94
C SER A 766 -16.11 -10.18 2.40
N HIS A 767 -15.31 -9.42 1.65
CA HIS A 767 -15.74 -8.10 1.19
C HIS A 767 -16.90 -8.12 0.22
N PHE A 768 -17.14 -9.16 -0.54
CA PHE A 768 -18.27 -9.28 -1.48
C PHE A 768 -18.85 -7.93 -1.89
N TYR A 769 -17.99 -7.09 -2.48
CA TYR A 769 -18.37 -5.73 -2.86
C TYR A 769 -19.58 -5.76 -3.78
N GLY A 770 -20.62 -5.00 -3.41
CA GLY A 770 -21.86 -4.96 -4.16
C GLY A 770 -22.93 -5.95 -3.73
N SER A 771 -22.65 -6.80 -2.75
CA SER A 771 -23.64 -7.77 -2.23
C SER A 771 -24.94 -7.15 -1.72
N ASN A 772 -24.95 -5.85 -1.45
CA ASN A 772 -26.14 -5.11 -1.04
C ASN A 772 -27.22 -5.04 -2.14
N LEU A 773 -26.85 -5.31 -3.41
CA LEU A 773 -27.74 -5.31 -4.55
C LEU A 773 -28.27 -6.72 -4.90
N TRP A 774 -27.68 -7.77 -4.31
CA TRP A 774 -28.02 -9.14 -4.67
C TRP A 774 -29.34 -9.59 -4.06
N ASN A 775 -29.96 -10.58 -4.68
CA ASN A 775 -31.02 -11.33 -4.05
C ASN A 775 -30.42 -12.25 -2.98
N LEU A 776 -30.57 -11.88 -1.71
CA LEU A 776 -29.99 -12.58 -0.57
C LEU A 776 -30.57 -13.98 -0.35
N PHE A 777 -31.65 -14.33 -1.03
CA PHE A 777 -32.32 -15.62 -0.97
C PHE A 777 -31.99 -16.51 -2.17
N ASP A 778 -31.17 -15.99 -3.13
CA ASP A 778 -30.66 -16.71 -4.31
C ASP A 778 -29.12 -16.65 -4.37
N ILE A 779 -28.46 -16.87 -3.21
CA ILE A 779 -26.98 -16.88 -3.07
C ILE A 779 -26.45 -18.22 -2.53
N GLU A 780 -27.19 -19.32 -2.76
CA GLU A 780 -26.81 -20.63 -2.21
C GLU A 780 -25.42 -21.06 -2.67
N ASP A 781 -25.02 -20.72 -3.87
CA ASP A 781 -23.67 -20.97 -4.42
C ASP A 781 -22.53 -20.35 -3.58
N ILE A 782 -22.75 -19.15 -3.03
CA ILE A 782 -21.79 -18.50 -2.12
C ILE A 782 -21.81 -19.20 -0.77
N CYS A 783 -22.99 -19.59 -0.29
CA CYS A 783 -23.13 -20.32 0.96
C CYS A 783 -22.41 -21.67 0.90
N ILE A 784 -22.53 -22.41 -0.21
CA ILE A 784 -21.83 -23.67 -0.46
C ILE A 784 -20.31 -23.44 -0.46
N ALA A 785 -19.82 -22.41 -1.17
CA ALA A 785 -18.40 -22.05 -1.21
C ALA A 785 -17.87 -21.69 0.19
N TRP A 786 -18.62 -20.89 0.95
CA TRP A 786 -18.31 -20.52 2.32
C TRP A 786 -18.20 -21.75 3.23
N ASN A 787 -19.21 -22.60 3.23
CA ASN A 787 -19.26 -23.81 4.03
C ASN A 787 -18.10 -24.76 3.72
N LYS A 788 -17.73 -24.90 2.44
CA LYS A 788 -16.57 -25.67 1.99
C LYS A 788 -15.27 -25.09 2.58
N ILE A 789 -15.11 -23.76 2.52
CA ILE A 789 -13.92 -23.08 3.05
C ILE A 789 -13.81 -23.25 4.57
N VAL A 790 -14.92 -23.10 5.33
CA VAL A 790 -14.93 -23.32 6.78
C VAL A 790 -14.48 -24.76 7.11
N ARG A 791 -15.03 -25.77 6.41
CA ARG A 791 -14.60 -27.16 6.61
C ARG A 791 -13.10 -27.35 6.34
N ILE A 792 -12.58 -26.76 5.27
CA ILE A 792 -11.15 -26.85 4.91
C ILE A 792 -10.28 -26.19 5.97
N VAL A 793 -10.67 -25.00 6.47
CA VAL A 793 -9.89 -24.23 7.45
C VAL A 793 -9.82 -24.97 8.80
N PHE A 794 -10.94 -25.50 9.23
CA PHE A 794 -11.06 -26.21 10.50
C PHE A 794 -10.82 -27.72 10.39
N LYS A 795 -10.40 -28.22 9.21
CA LYS A 795 -10.12 -29.63 8.94
C LYS A 795 -11.30 -30.56 9.22
N LEU A 796 -12.50 -30.03 9.10
CA LEU A 796 -13.74 -30.78 9.31
C LEU A 796 -14.03 -31.71 8.13
N PRO A 797 -14.68 -32.87 8.36
CA PRO A 797 -15.17 -33.75 7.30
C PRO A 797 -16.08 -33.02 6.30
N ILE A 798 -16.06 -33.45 5.04
CA ILE A 798 -16.91 -32.86 3.98
C ILE A 798 -18.40 -33.03 4.33
N CYS A 799 -18.77 -34.15 4.98
CA CYS A 799 -20.11 -34.46 5.40
C CYS A 799 -20.61 -33.65 6.61
N THR A 800 -19.75 -32.85 7.27
CA THR A 800 -20.16 -32.04 8.42
C THR A 800 -21.37 -31.18 8.09
N HIS A 801 -22.46 -31.33 8.85
CA HIS A 801 -23.68 -30.55 8.64
C HIS A 801 -23.46 -29.05 8.78
N ARG A 802 -24.13 -28.28 7.93
CA ARG A 802 -23.97 -26.81 7.84
C ARG A 802 -24.34 -26.07 9.13
N TYR A 803 -25.29 -26.59 9.93
CA TYR A 803 -25.66 -25.98 11.19
C TYR A 803 -24.59 -26.13 12.29
N LEU A 804 -23.68 -27.09 12.17
CA LEU A 804 -22.54 -27.25 13.08
C LEU A 804 -21.39 -26.28 12.80
N LEU A 805 -21.30 -25.71 11.60
CA LEU A 805 -20.15 -24.91 11.18
C LEU A 805 -20.03 -23.60 11.96
N GLU A 806 -21.13 -22.89 12.18
CA GLU A 806 -21.14 -21.61 12.93
C GLU A 806 -20.82 -21.82 14.41
N PRO A 807 -21.49 -22.74 15.15
CA PRO A 807 -21.18 -23.02 16.55
C PRO A 807 -19.76 -23.55 16.75
N TYR A 808 -19.26 -24.40 15.83
CA TYR A 808 -17.92 -24.95 15.91
C TYR A 808 -16.84 -23.90 15.68
N SER A 809 -16.97 -23.13 14.63
CA SER A 809 -15.96 -22.15 14.21
C SER A 809 -15.99 -20.86 15.03
N GLY A 810 -17.14 -20.50 15.61
CA GLY A 810 -17.40 -19.19 16.24
C GLY A 810 -17.59 -18.04 15.24
N PHE A 811 -17.62 -18.32 13.92
CA PHE A 811 -17.77 -17.31 12.88
C PHE A 811 -19.18 -17.30 12.29
N THR A 812 -19.75 -16.11 12.23
CA THR A 812 -21.08 -15.89 11.65
C THR A 812 -21.14 -16.36 10.19
N HIS A 813 -22.22 -17.06 9.82
CA HIS A 813 -22.43 -17.54 8.47
C HIS A 813 -22.51 -16.38 7.46
N VAL A 814 -22.00 -16.58 6.23
CA VAL A 814 -21.93 -15.55 5.19
C VAL A 814 -23.29 -14.93 4.88
N LYS A 815 -24.37 -15.69 4.84
CA LYS A 815 -25.72 -15.19 4.57
C LYS A 815 -26.16 -14.17 5.62
N THR A 816 -25.95 -14.44 6.92
CA THR A 816 -26.22 -13.50 8.02
C THR A 816 -25.36 -12.24 7.90
N MET A 817 -24.09 -12.36 7.51
CA MET A 817 -23.23 -11.19 7.28
C MET A 817 -23.74 -10.30 6.14
N LEU A 818 -24.14 -10.91 5.02
CA LEU A 818 -24.65 -10.18 3.86
C LEU A 818 -26.00 -9.53 4.16
N THR A 819 -26.87 -10.20 4.90
CA THR A 819 -28.14 -9.63 5.38
C THR A 819 -27.91 -8.40 6.27
N ASN A 820 -26.94 -8.47 7.20
CA ASN A 820 -26.59 -7.32 8.03
C ASN A 820 -25.99 -6.16 7.22
N ARG A 821 -25.28 -6.44 6.12
CA ARG A 821 -24.81 -5.39 5.20
C ARG A 821 -25.95 -4.74 4.43
N PHE A 822 -26.91 -5.54 3.99
CA PHE A 822 -28.12 -5.03 3.34
C PHE A 822 -28.89 -4.11 4.29
N LEU A 823 -29.10 -4.49 5.55
CA LEU A 823 -29.77 -3.64 6.56
C LEU A 823 -29.04 -2.31 6.76
N LYS A 824 -27.71 -2.31 6.86
CA LYS A 824 -26.92 -1.08 6.94
C LYS A 824 -27.10 -0.21 5.69
N PHE A 825 -27.10 -0.83 4.52
CA PHE A 825 -27.31 -0.13 3.26
C PHE A 825 -28.74 0.43 3.16
N TYR A 826 -29.76 -0.33 3.55
CA TYR A 826 -31.15 0.15 3.64
C TYR A 826 -31.26 1.40 4.53
N ASN A 827 -30.64 1.36 5.73
CA ASN A 827 -30.60 2.52 6.61
C ASN A 827 -29.90 3.74 5.98
N THR A 828 -28.86 3.51 5.16
CA THR A 828 -28.20 4.59 4.40
C THR A 828 -29.12 5.18 3.33
N LEU A 829 -29.89 4.35 2.62
CA LEU A 829 -30.89 4.81 1.64
C LEU A 829 -32.03 5.57 2.32
N TYR A 830 -32.50 5.06 3.47
CA TYR A 830 -33.59 5.68 4.26
C TYR A 830 -33.20 7.07 4.80
N SER A 831 -31.91 7.22 5.23
CA SER A 831 -31.37 8.50 5.73
C SER A 831 -30.79 9.41 4.64
N SER A 832 -31.00 9.08 3.38
CA SER A 832 -30.51 9.89 2.25
C SER A 832 -31.30 11.19 2.11
N ASP A 833 -30.59 12.30 1.95
CA ASP A 833 -31.16 13.62 1.70
C ASP A 833 -31.56 13.80 0.21
N LYS A 834 -31.30 12.81 -0.65
CA LYS A 834 -31.60 12.85 -2.08
C LYS A 834 -33.04 12.42 -2.34
N PHE A 835 -33.85 13.30 -2.91
CA PHE A 835 -35.24 12.99 -3.26
C PHE A 835 -35.34 11.84 -4.26
N VAL A 836 -34.46 11.78 -5.26
CA VAL A 836 -34.43 10.69 -6.25
C VAL A 836 -34.21 9.32 -5.59
N VAL A 837 -33.40 9.24 -4.53
CA VAL A 837 -33.15 8.00 -3.79
C VAL A 837 -34.36 7.60 -2.97
N SER A 838 -34.97 8.54 -2.26
CA SER A 838 -36.16 8.28 -1.43
C SER A 838 -37.37 7.89 -2.28
N ASN A 839 -37.62 8.56 -3.41
CA ASN A 839 -38.70 8.22 -4.35
C ASN A 839 -38.52 6.79 -4.90
N LEU A 840 -37.33 6.46 -5.41
CA LEU A 840 -37.03 5.13 -5.95
C LEU A 840 -37.14 4.04 -4.86
N ARG A 841 -36.65 4.32 -3.64
CA ARG A 841 -36.75 3.40 -2.51
C ARG A 841 -38.21 3.08 -2.19
N MET A 842 -39.08 4.11 -2.06
CA MET A 842 -40.51 3.92 -1.78
C MET A 842 -41.20 3.07 -2.87
N CYS A 843 -40.86 3.31 -4.13
CA CYS A 843 -41.44 2.53 -5.24
C CYS A 843 -41.03 1.07 -5.19
N GLN A 844 -39.75 0.79 -4.95
CA GLN A 844 -39.20 -0.56 -5.00
C GLN A 844 -39.41 -1.38 -3.73
N GLU A 845 -39.55 -0.72 -2.58
CA GLU A 845 -39.82 -1.34 -1.28
C GLU A 845 -41.18 -2.06 -1.31
N ASN A 846 -42.17 -1.44 -1.96
CA ASN A 846 -43.52 -1.96 -2.09
C ASN A 846 -43.73 -2.89 -3.31
N ASP A 847 -42.75 -2.95 -4.26
CA ASP A 847 -42.86 -3.84 -5.42
C ASP A 847 -42.39 -5.25 -5.05
N CYS A 848 -43.34 -6.20 -5.06
CA CYS A 848 -43.04 -7.60 -4.74
C CYS A 848 -42.22 -8.32 -5.81
N ARG A 849 -41.99 -7.74 -6.98
CA ARG A 849 -41.17 -8.26 -8.07
C ARG A 849 -39.74 -7.70 -8.02
N SER A 850 -39.53 -6.60 -7.30
CA SER A 850 -38.20 -6.04 -7.10
C SER A 850 -37.34 -6.93 -6.18
N THR A 851 -36.07 -7.15 -6.55
CA THR A 851 -35.09 -7.84 -5.70
C THR A 851 -34.93 -7.14 -4.36
N PHE A 852 -34.94 -5.82 -4.35
CA PHE A 852 -34.86 -5.00 -3.15
C PHE A 852 -36.06 -5.22 -2.23
N GLY A 853 -37.30 -5.14 -2.77
CA GLY A 853 -38.53 -5.39 -2.03
C GLY A 853 -38.65 -6.83 -1.52
N LEU A 854 -38.22 -7.83 -2.32
CA LEU A 854 -38.14 -9.23 -1.90
C LEU A 854 -37.20 -9.44 -0.71
N ASN A 855 -36.02 -8.82 -0.73
CA ASN A 855 -35.09 -8.88 0.40
C ASN A 855 -35.72 -8.29 1.67
N ILE A 856 -36.35 -7.13 1.59
CA ILE A 856 -37.03 -6.47 2.72
C ILE A 856 -38.08 -7.41 3.30
N ARG A 857 -39.02 -7.88 2.47
CA ARG A 857 -40.11 -8.76 2.90
C ARG A 857 -39.58 -10.03 3.59
N ASN A 858 -38.63 -10.70 2.98
CA ASN A 858 -38.11 -11.95 3.52
C ASN A 858 -37.32 -11.73 4.82
N ILE A 859 -36.63 -10.59 4.96
CA ILE A 859 -35.94 -10.24 6.21
C ILE A 859 -36.98 -9.92 7.31
N CYS A 860 -38.03 -9.17 7.01
CA CYS A 860 -39.10 -8.90 7.95
C CYS A 860 -39.80 -10.17 8.42
N LEU A 861 -40.13 -11.09 7.50
CA LEU A 861 -40.72 -12.40 7.83
C LEU A 861 -39.81 -13.23 8.78
N LEU A 862 -38.52 -13.27 8.49
CA LEU A 862 -37.56 -14.03 9.31
C LEU A 862 -37.33 -13.43 10.70
N ASN A 863 -37.54 -12.12 10.87
CA ASN A 863 -37.34 -11.46 12.16
C ASN A 863 -38.67 -11.16 12.86
N GLU A 864 -39.82 -11.65 12.31
CA GLU A 864 -41.14 -11.47 12.84
C GLU A 864 -41.49 -9.98 13.10
N THR A 865 -41.09 -9.12 12.17
CA THR A 865 -41.31 -7.67 12.23
C THR A 865 -42.12 -7.19 11.03
N GLU A 866 -42.96 -6.18 11.25
CA GLU A 866 -43.74 -5.55 10.17
C GLU A 866 -42.89 -4.51 9.43
N ASN A 867 -41.91 -3.92 10.11
CA ASN A 867 -41.09 -2.85 9.54
C ASN A 867 -39.60 -3.20 9.62
N ILE A 868 -38.91 -3.12 8.48
CA ILE A 868 -37.47 -3.41 8.38
C ILE A 868 -36.61 -2.47 9.24
N LEU A 869 -37.08 -1.27 9.57
CA LEU A 869 -36.38 -0.32 10.46
C LEU A 869 -36.27 -0.83 11.90
N GLU A 870 -37.15 -1.74 12.32
CA GLU A 870 -37.08 -2.39 13.62
C GLU A 870 -35.95 -3.43 13.65
N CYS A 871 -35.56 -3.95 12.48
CA CYS A 871 -34.45 -4.87 12.32
C CYS A 871 -33.10 -4.13 12.34
N LYS A 872 -32.65 -3.66 13.51
CA LYS A 872 -31.33 -3.01 13.63
C LYS A 872 -30.17 -3.95 13.27
N LYS A 873 -30.33 -5.24 13.55
CA LYS A 873 -29.35 -6.29 13.23
C LYS A 873 -30.11 -7.60 13.06
N HIS A 874 -29.82 -8.31 11.96
CA HIS A 874 -30.34 -9.66 11.76
C HIS A 874 -29.66 -10.61 12.73
N SER A 875 -30.42 -11.15 13.68
CA SER A 875 -29.95 -12.07 14.74
C SER A 875 -30.40 -13.51 14.50
N VAL A 876 -31.40 -13.72 13.64
CA VAL A 876 -31.91 -15.03 13.32
C VAL A 876 -30.85 -15.85 12.59
N LYS A 877 -30.58 -17.05 13.09
CA LYS A 877 -29.67 -17.99 12.45
C LYS A 877 -30.37 -18.68 11.28
N TYR A 878 -29.80 -18.60 10.08
CA TYR A 878 -30.35 -19.31 8.90
C TYR A 878 -30.29 -20.83 9.06
N PHE A 879 -29.35 -21.34 9.88
CA PHE A 879 -29.15 -22.76 10.15
C PHE A 879 -28.96 -22.94 11.65
N PRO A 880 -30.05 -22.91 12.46
CA PRO A 880 -29.94 -23.13 13.87
C PRO A 880 -29.57 -24.60 14.15
N ILE A 881 -28.72 -24.82 15.14
CA ILE A 881 -28.41 -26.15 15.62
C ILE A 881 -29.57 -26.62 16.52
N PRO A 882 -30.10 -27.88 16.37
CA PRO A 882 -31.06 -28.43 17.31
C PRO A 882 -30.46 -28.51 18.71
N GLU A 883 -31.24 -28.22 19.75
CA GLU A 883 -30.77 -28.17 21.14
C GLU A 883 -30.17 -29.48 21.59
N ASN A 884 -30.75 -30.60 21.15
CA ASN A 884 -30.29 -31.93 21.47
C ASN A 884 -28.97 -32.33 20.76
N GLU A 885 -28.47 -31.53 19.84
CA GLU A 885 -27.26 -31.81 19.07
C GLU A 885 -26.04 -30.92 19.44
N PHE A 886 -26.18 -30.01 20.41
CA PHE A 886 -25.05 -29.16 20.85
C PHE A 886 -23.82 -29.92 21.31
N TRP A 887 -24.01 -31.11 21.90
CA TRP A 887 -22.92 -31.98 22.31
C TRP A 887 -21.97 -32.36 21.18
N ARG A 888 -22.46 -32.45 19.96
CA ARG A 888 -21.68 -32.80 18.75
C ARG A 888 -20.55 -31.79 18.48
N VAL A 889 -20.75 -30.53 18.81
CA VAL A 889 -19.72 -29.49 18.62
C VAL A 889 -18.52 -29.76 19.52
N ASN A 890 -18.74 -30.15 20.76
CA ASN A 890 -17.67 -30.45 21.69
C ASN A 890 -16.95 -31.76 21.32
N VAL A 891 -17.70 -32.80 21.01
CA VAL A 891 -17.11 -34.07 20.55
C VAL A 891 -16.30 -33.92 19.28
N LEU A 892 -16.75 -33.09 18.32
CA LEU A 892 -15.97 -32.80 17.13
C LEU A 892 -14.65 -32.06 17.46
N ARG A 893 -14.64 -31.14 18.44
CA ARG A 893 -13.41 -30.49 18.90
C ARG A 893 -12.44 -31.49 19.48
N ASP A 894 -12.91 -32.28 20.42
CA ASP A 894 -12.09 -33.30 21.11
C ASP A 894 -11.50 -34.31 20.10
N LEU A 895 -12.29 -34.83 19.18
CA LEU A 895 -11.84 -35.76 18.15
C LEU A 895 -10.78 -35.15 17.19
N ILE A 896 -10.93 -33.87 16.83
CA ILE A 896 -9.95 -33.21 15.96
C ILE A 896 -8.65 -32.94 16.73
N GLU A 897 -8.73 -32.52 18.00
CA GLU A 897 -7.55 -32.35 18.86
C GLU A 897 -6.82 -33.68 19.09
N LEU A 898 -7.53 -34.76 19.35
CA LEU A 898 -6.98 -36.12 19.47
C LEU A 898 -6.25 -36.51 18.17
N LYS A 899 -6.86 -36.28 17.02
CA LYS A 899 -6.26 -36.62 15.74
C LYS A 899 -5.00 -35.79 15.45
N GLU A 900 -4.93 -34.53 15.90
CA GLU A 900 -3.75 -33.67 15.72
C GLU A 900 -2.62 -33.98 16.71
N SER A 901 -2.91 -34.51 17.88
CA SER A 901 -1.90 -34.80 18.91
C SER A 901 -1.03 -36.01 18.58
N HIS A 902 -1.40 -36.88 17.64
CA HIS A 902 -0.73 -38.15 17.33
C HIS A 902 -0.57 -39.10 18.54
N PHE A 903 -1.30 -38.84 19.62
CA PHE A 903 -1.24 -39.58 20.87
C PHE A 903 -2.60 -40.21 21.14
N VAL A 904 -2.89 -41.33 20.48
CA VAL A 904 -4.07 -42.12 20.83
C VAL A 904 -3.60 -43.55 21.05
N GLU A 905 -3.38 -43.94 22.30
CA GLU A 905 -3.28 -45.32 22.66
C GLU A 905 -4.67 -45.97 22.48
N GLY A 906 -4.81 -46.86 21.51
CA GLY A 906 -6.00 -47.72 21.35
C GLY A 906 -6.87 -47.49 20.12
N PHE A 907 -6.68 -46.42 19.31
CA PHE A 907 -7.44 -46.23 18.07
C PHE A 907 -6.53 -46.01 16.87
N SER A 908 -6.84 -46.63 15.75
CA SER A 908 -6.22 -46.36 14.47
C SER A 908 -6.74 -45.03 13.91
N ASN A 909 -5.95 -44.38 13.00
CA ASN A 909 -6.38 -43.18 12.30
C ASN A 909 -7.66 -43.38 11.48
N ASP A 910 -7.92 -44.58 11.00
CA ASP A 910 -9.09 -44.93 10.20
C ASP A 910 -10.34 -45.02 11.09
N GLU A 911 -10.26 -45.64 12.28
CA GLU A 911 -11.33 -45.68 13.25
C GLU A 911 -11.70 -44.28 13.76
N LEU A 912 -10.70 -43.41 14.01
CA LEU A 912 -10.95 -42.03 14.38
C LEU A 912 -11.64 -41.25 13.26
N ASN A 913 -11.29 -41.50 11.98
CA ASN A 913 -11.95 -40.89 10.84
C ASN A 913 -13.40 -41.38 10.71
N GLU A 914 -13.70 -42.66 10.96
CA GLU A 914 -15.06 -43.19 10.95
C GLU A 914 -15.93 -42.56 12.06
N ILE A 915 -15.41 -42.47 13.28
CA ILE A 915 -16.11 -41.82 14.38
C ILE A 915 -16.35 -40.34 14.07
N LEU A 916 -15.32 -39.64 13.58
CA LEU A 916 -15.39 -38.25 13.22
C LEU A 916 -16.44 -38.00 12.11
N ASN A 917 -16.49 -38.87 11.10
CA ASN A 917 -17.49 -38.78 10.03
C ASN A 917 -18.90 -39.05 10.58
N CYS A 918 -19.07 -40.03 11.47
CA CYS A 918 -20.34 -40.32 12.08
C CYS A 918 -20.86 -39.14 12.90
N VAL A 919 -20.06 -38.57 13.79
CA VAL A 919 -20.44 -37.39 14.58
C VAL A 919 -20.69 -36.17 13.72
N ALA A 920 -20.03 -36.04 12.59
CA ALA A 920 -20.18 -34.92 11.66
C ALA A 920 -21.45 -34.99 10.79
N SER A 921 -21.91 -36.23 10.45
CA SER A 921 -22.97 -36.46 9.46
C SER A 921 -24.31 -36.97 10.06
N ASN A 922 -24.30 -37.67 11.16
CA ASN A 922 -25.50 -38.21 11.81
C ASN A 922 -25.88 -37.37 13.02
#